data_116978a6ca65f1349e54dd2e003ab005
#
_entry.id   116978a6ca65f1349e54dd2e003ab005
#
_cell.length_a   1.000
_cell.length_b   1.000
_cell.length_c   1.000
_cell.angle_alpha   90.00
_cell.angle_beta   90.00
_cell.angle_gamma   90.00
#
_symmetry.space_group_name_H-M   'P 1'
#
loop_
_entity.id
_entity.type
_entity.pdbx_description
1 polymer ?
#
loop_
_entity_poly.entity_id
_entity_poly.type
_entity_poly.pdbx_seq_one_letter_code
_entity_poly.pdbx_strand_id
1 'polypeptide(L)'
;MKTIIAEKPSVAREIARIVGATKREEGYFEGGGYAVTWAFGHLVQLAMPDGYGIRGFVRDNLPVIPDTFTLVPRQVKTEKGYKPDSGVVTQIKTVTRLFKESEQIIVATDAGREGELIFRYLYHYTGCATPFVRLWISSLTDKAIREGLRNLEAGGKYDDLYLAAKARSESDWLVGINGTQALSIAAGHGTYSVGRVQTPTLAMVCARYWENRRFTPEAFWQLHIATDGCDEGTVKFSSSEKWKEKEPATELYNKVKSAGTATVTKAERKEKTEETPLLYDLTTLQKEANAKHGFTAEQTLEIAQKLYEKKLITYPRTGSRYIPEDVFTEIPKLLAFIGNLPEWKDKVNPKAVPTRRSVDGGKVTDHHALLVTGEKPLFLSKEDNTVYQMIAGRMIEAFSEKCVKDTATVTAECAGAEFVVKGSVIRQVGWRAVYGEEEKEETIIPGWQEDDRLALKAASITEGKTKPKPLHTEASLLSAMETAGKEIEDDALRQALKDCGIGTPATRAAIIETLFKRGYMERCKKSLVPTEKGLALYSVVKTMLIADVAMTGEWEKELARIERGELPADTFRKEIEAYTREITSELLSCDKLFARKDSGCKCPKCGTGSMQFYGKVVRCDNAECGLPVFRLKANRTLTDDEIKDLLTDGHTKLLKGFKSKQGKSFDAVVAFDGDYNTTFVFPERKTTKKFSGRKK
;
A
#
# COMPACT_ATOMS: atom_id res chain seq x y z
N MET A 1 38.57 -22.25 -0.47
CA MET A 1 37.89 -20.96 -0.16
C MET A 1 36.42 -21.19 -0.02
N LYS A 2 35.70 -20.49 0.90
CA LYS A 2 34.25 -20.57 1.03
C LYS A 2 33.62 -19.28 0.47
N THR A 3 32.52 -19.41 -0.27
CA THR A 3 31.78 -18.23 -0.74
C THR A 3 30.56 -17.99 0.15
N ILE A 4 30.40 -16.74 0.64
CA ILE A 4 29.20 -16.27 1.33
C ILE A 4 28.41 -15.41 0.34
N ILE A 5 27.13 -15.71 0.13
CA ILE A 5 26.25 -14.89 -0.71
C ILE A 5 25.17 -14.24 0.14
N ALA A 6 25.17 -12.90 0.20
CA ALA A 6 24.12 -12.09 0.83
C ALA A 6 23.10 -11.62 -0.20
N GLU A 7 21.93 -11.17 0.25
CA GLU A 7 20.92 -10.60 -0.65
C GLU A 7 21.30 -9.21 -1.15
N LYS A 8 22.00 -8.41 -0.31
CA LYS A 8 22.30 -7.00 -0.56
C LYS A 8 23.76 -6.65 -0.32
N PRO A 9 24.31 -5.68 -1.07
CA PRO A 9 25.70 -5.25 -0.90
C PRO A 9 26.03 -4.74 0.52
N SER A 10 25.07 -4.11 1.20
CA SER A 10 25.24 -3.62 2.57
C SER A 10 25.43 -4.75 3.57
N VAL A 11 24.61 -5.80 3.47
CA VAL A 11 24.71 -7.01 4.31
C VAL A 11 26.01 -7.75 4.03
N ALA A 12 26.39 -7.91 2.74
CA ALA A 12 27.65 -8.51 2.34
C ALA A 12 28.86 -7.80 2.98
N ARG A 13 28.83 -6.47 3.02
CA ARG A 13 29.91 -5.67 3.63
C ARG A 13 30.05 -5.91 5.12
N GLU A 14 28.93 -6.00 5.86
CA GLU A 14 28.99 -6.27 7.31
C GLU A 14 29.47 -7.70 7.59
N ILE A 15 29.00 -8.68 6.84
CA ILE A 15 29.50 -10.06 6.97
C ILE A 15 31.00 -10.11 6.61
N ALA A 16 31.43 -9.46 5.52
CA ALA A 16 32.81 -9.42 5.07
C ALA A 16 33.73 -8.83 6.15
N ARG A 17 33.31 -7.74 6.81
CA ARG A 17 34.03 -7.15 7.94
C ARG A 17 34.22 -8.15 9.08
N ILE A 18 33.19 -8.93 9.40
CA ILE A 18 33.21 -9.87 10.52
C ILE A 18 34.08 -11.09 10.24
N VAL A 19 34.08 -11.58 8.99
CA VAL A 19 34.90 -12.75 8.60
C VAL A 19 36.32 -12.38 8.14
N GLY A 20 36.65 -11.08 8.11
CA GLY A 20 38.00 -10.60 7.70
C GLY A 20 38.23 -10.55 6.18
N ALA A 21 37.14 -10.56 5.38
CA ALA A 21 37.19 -10.38 3.93
C ALA A 21 37.24 -8.89 3.58
N THR A 22 38.39 -8.24 3.76
CA THR A 22 38.51 -6.77 3.68
C THR A 22 38.92 -6.26 2.31
N LYS A 23 39.47 -7.10 1.44
CA LYS A 23 39.88 -6.70 0.08
C LYS A 23 38.63 -6.60 -0.80
N ARG A 24 38.34 -5.40 -1.32
CA ARG A 24 37.23 -5.16 -2.22
C ARG A 24 37.63 -5.49 -3.67
N GLU A 25 36.79 -6.32 -4.29
CA GLU A 25 36.89 -6.70 -5.69
C GLU A 25 35.60 -6.33 -6.44
N GLU A 26 35.59 -6.54 -7.76
CA GLU A 26 34.38 -6.29 -8.56
C GLU A 26 33.29 -7.34 -8.27
N GLY A 27 32.25 -6.91 -7.55
CA GLY A 27 31.08 -7.74 -7.20
C GLY A 27 31.28 -8.62 -5.95
N TYR A 28 32.39 -8.51 -5.19
CA TYR A 28 32.61 -9.27 -3.94
C TYR A 28 33.72 -8.65 -3.06
N PHE A 29 33.84 -9.17 -1.84
CA PHE A 29 34.95 -8.92 -0.93
C PHE A 29 35.74 -10.22 -0.71
N GLU A 30 37.05 -10.15 -0.57
CA GLU A 30 37.95 -11.30 -0.38
C GLU A 30 38.83 -11.17 0.86
N GLY A 31 39.09 -12.25 1.54
CA GLY A 31 40.00 -12.34 2.68
C GLY A 31 39.54 -13.34 3.72
N GLY A 32 40.43 -13.69 4.67
CA GLY A 32 40.12 -14.60 5.76
C GLY A 32 39.69 -16.01 5.34
N GLY A 33 39.97 -16.42 4.10
CA GLY A 33 39.50 -17.70 3.54
C GLY A 33 38.10 -17.65 2.94
N TYR A 34 37.50 -16.46 2.85
CA TYR A 34 36.16 -16.23 2.32
C TYR A 34 36.18 -15.30 1.09
N ALA A 35 35.19 -15.55 0.20
CA ALA A 35 34.71 -14.57 -0.77
C ALA A 35 33.27 -14.22 -0.39
N VAL A 36 32.98 -12.93 -0.16
CA VAL A 36 31.64 -12.46 0.25
C VAL A 36 31.03 -11.65 -0.88
N THR A 37 29.99 -12.19 -1.51
CA THR A 37 29.29 -11.61 -2.66
C THR A 37 27.82 -11.31 -2.32
N TRP A 38 27.05 -10.81 -3.30
CA TRP A 38 25.66 -10.40 -3.10
C TRP A 38 24.80 -10.53 -4.36
N ALA A 39 23.48 -10.48 -4.19
CA ALA A 39 22.51 -10.73 -5.24
C ALA A 39 21.79 -9.47 -5.79
N PHE A 40 21.73 -8.31 -5.22
CA PHE A 40 20.84 -7.18 -5.61
C PHE A 40 19.33 -7.52 -5.65
N GLY A 41 18.84 -8.41 -4.79
CA GLY A 41 17.54 -9.06 -4.95
C GLY A 41 17.57 -10.11 -6.06
N HIS A 42 16.49 -10.30 -6.81
CA HIS A 42 16.46 -11.27 -7.92
C HIS A 42 17.41 -10.88 -9.04
N LEU A 43 18.49 -11.65 -9.23
CA LEU A 43 19.36 -11.61 -10.42
C LEU A 43 18.75 -12.42 -11.58
N VAL A 44 17.99 -13.44 -11.25
CA VAL A 44 17.36 -14.39 -12.18
C VAL A 44 15.85 -14.36 -11.98
N GLN A 45 15.09 -14.47 -13.06
CA GLN A 45 13.62 -14.46 -13.08
C GLN A 45 13.08 -15.52 -14.04
N LEU A 46 11.78 -15.82 -13.93
CA LEU A 46 11.08 -16.67 -14.90
C LEU A 46 11.01 -15.96 -16.26
N ALA A 47 11.23 -16.71 -17.34
CA ALA A 47 11.11 -16.20 -18.70
C ALA A 47 9.67 -15.74 -18.99
N MET A 48 9.53 -14.68 -19.78
CA MET A 48 8.23 -14.23 -20.30
C MET A 48 7.81 -15.13 -21.48
N PRO A 49 6.55 -15.06 -21.97
CA PRO A 49 6.06 -15.93 -23.07
C PRO A 49 6.94 -15.95 -24.32
N ASP A 50 7.63 -14.87 -24.64
CA ASP A 50 8.58 -14.80 -25.75
C ASP A 50 9.78 -15.76 -25.58
N GLY A 51 10.18 -16.04 -24.36
CA GLY A 51 11.19 -17.07 -24.04
C GLY A 51 10.74 -18.50 -24.37
N TYR A 52 9.44 -18.72 -24.56
CA TYR A 52 8.84 -19.99 -25.03
C TYR A 52 8.41 -19.94 -26.49
N GLY A 53 8.86 -18.94 -27.26
CA GLY A 53 8.50 -18.75 -28.66
C GLY A 53 7.12 -18.14 -28.92
N ILE A 54 6.40 -17.73 -27.86
CA ILE A 54 5.05 -17.17 -27.92
C ILE A 54 5.15 -15.65 -27.93
N ARG A 55 4.76 -15.02 -29.04
CA ARG A 55 4.85 -13.56 -29.22
C ARG A 55 3.49 -12.91 -29.34
N GLY A 56 3.36 -11.73 -28.71
CA GLY A 56 2.14 -10.92 -28.77
C GLY A 56 0.98 -11.53 -27.97
N PHE A 57 -0.14 -10.81 -27.96
CA PHE A 57 -1.38 -11.24 -27.32
C PHE A 57 -2.27 -11.87 -28.38
N VAL A 58 -2.20 -13.20 -28.52
CA VAL A 58 -2.93 -13.98 -29.52
C VAL A 58 -3.83 -14.98 -28.82
N ARG A 59 -5.12 -15.00 -29.14
CA ARG A 59 -6.15 -15.81 -28.48
C ARG A 59 -5.81 -17.30 -28.51
N ASP A 60 -5.35 -17.79 -29.67
CA ASP A 60 -5.08 -19.22 -29.88
C ASP A 60 -3.85 -19.74 -29.09
N ASN A 61 -3.04 -18.82 -28.57
CA ASN A 61 -1.89 -19.16 -27.75
C ASN A 61 -2.23 -19.29 -26.26
N LEU A 62 -3.47 -19.02 -25.86
CA LEU A 62 -3.87 -19.03 -24.44
C LEU A 62 -4.63 -20.30 -24.06
N PRO A 63 -4.39 -20.82 -22.86
CA PRO A 63 -3.44 -20.34 -21.86
C PRO A 63 -2.00 -20.79 -22.15
N VAL A 64 -1.02 -19.92 -21.83
CA VAL A 64 0.40 -20.26 -21.84
C VAL A 64 0.74 -20.97 -20.53
N ILE A 65 1.00 -22.27 -20.61
CA ILE A 65 1.36 -23.11 -19.46
C ILE A 65 2.63 -23.89 -19.84
N PRO A 66 3.84 -23.41 -19.44
CA PRO A 66 5.08 -24.12 -19.74
C PRO A 66 5.16 -25.42 -18.95
N ASP A 67 5.56 -26.51 -19.60
CA ASP A 67 5.85 -27.78 -18.91
C ASP A 67 6.97 -27.60 -17.87
N THR A 68 7.98 -26.81 -18.23
CA THR A 68 9.08 -26.43 -17.35
C THR A 68 9.36 -24.93 -17.48
N PHE A 69 9.44 -24.24 -16.33
CA PHE A 69 9.80 -22.83 -16.33
C PHE A 69 11.28 -22.60 -16.60
N THR A 70 11.57 -21.76 -17.55
CA THR A 70 12.93 -21.34 -17.90
C THR A 70 13.36 -20.15 -17.07
N LEU A 71 14.55 -20.22 -16.49
CA LEU A 71 15.17 -19.10 -15.76
C LEU A 71 16.01 -18.24 -16.72
N VAL A 72 15.89 -16.94 -16.62
CA VAL A 72 16.66 -15.95 -17.40
C VAL A 72 17.19 -14.84 -16.52
N PRO A 73 18.31 -14.17 -16.87
CA PRO A 73 18.76 -12.98 -16.17
C PRO A 73 17.66 -11.91 -16.13
N ARG A 74 17.55 -11.18 -15.02
CA ARG A 74 16.59 -10.09 -14.88
C ARG A 74 16.70 -9.14 -16.07
N GLN A 75 15.53 -8.76 -16.61
CA GLN A 75 15.41 -7.95 -17.80
C GLN A 75 14.97 -6.53 -17.47
N VAL A 76 15.43 -5.58 -18.27
CA VAL A 76 14.99 -4.18 -18.25
C VAL A 76 14.30 -3.82 -19.56
N LYS A 77 13.26 -2.99 -19.47
CA LYS A 77 12.51 -2.49 -20.62
C LYS A 77 13.34 -1.44 -21.37
N THR A 78 13.43 -1.56 -22.67
CA THR A 78 14.05 -0.60 -23.59
C THR A 78 13.06 -0.19 -24.66
N GLU A 79 13.42 0.77 -25.53
CA GLU A 79 12.59 1.18 -26.67
C GLU A 79 12.32 0.02 -27.65
N LYS A 80 13.24 -0.93 -27.77
CA LYS A 80 13.17 -2.09 -28.66
C LYS A 80 12.64 -3.37 -28.00
N GLY A 81 12.12 -3.29 -26.76
CA GLY A 81 11.63 -4.44 -26.00
C GLY A 81 12.43 -4.70 -24.72
N TYR A 82 12.42 -5.92 -24.24
CA TYR A 82 13.14 -6.31 -23.04
C TYR A 82 14.53 -6.85 -23.37
N LYS A 83 15.53 -6.47 -22.58
CA LYS A 83 16.88 -7.01 -22.65
C LYS A 83 17.43 -7.31 -21.25
N PRO A 84 18.39 -8.24 -21.12
CA PRO A 84 19.06 -8.48 -19.83
C PRO A 84 19.71 -7.20 -19.28
N ASP A 85 19.57 -6.98 -17.97
CA ASP A 85 20.26 -5.90 -17.25
C ASP A 85 21.76 -6.19 -17.24
N SER A 86 22.57 -5.29 -17.80
CA SER A 86 24.03 -5.47 -17.95
C SER A 86 24.73 -5.63 -16.59
N GLY A 87 24.32 -4.87 -15.58
CA GLY A 87 24.88 -4.98 -14.23
C GLY A 87 24.59 -6.34 -13.59
N VAL A 88 23.36 -6.84 -13.81
CA VAL A 88 22.96 -8.18 -13.36
C VAL A 88 23.77 -9.27 -14.06
N VAL A 89 23.94 -9.17 -15.37
CA VAL A 89 24.75 -10.14 -16.14
C VAL A 89 26.19 -10.19 -15.65
N THR A 90 26.80 -9.03 -15.35
CA THR A 90 28.14 -8.96 -14.76
C THR A 90 28.20 -9.64 -13.40
N GLN A 91 27.23 -9.34 -12.52
CA GLN A 91 27.17 -9.95 -11.19
C GLN A 91 26.96 -11.47 -11.25
N ILE A 92 26.10 -11.96 -12.14
CA ILE A 92 25.89 -13.39 -12.36
C ILE A 92 27.21 -14.08 -12.76
N LYS A 93 28.00 -13.48 -13.66
CA LYS A 93 29.31 -14.01 -14.05
C LYS A 93 30.26 -14.11 -12.85
N THR A 94 30.34 -13.05 -12.01
CA THR A 94 31.14 -13.04 -10.80
C THR A 94 30.70 -14.16 -9.84
N VAL A 95 29.40 -14.26 -9.54
CA VAL A 95 28.85 -15.28 -8.65
C VAL A 95 29.11 -16.70 -9.21
N THR A 96 28.90 -16.92 -10.52
CA THR A 96 29.14 -18.22 -11.17
C THR A 96 30.59 -18.67 -11.00
N ARG A 97 31.55 -17.75 -11.17
CA ARG A 97 32.97 -18.04 -10.96
C ARG A 97 33.25 -18.40 -9.51
N LEU A 98 32.79 -17.56 -8.57
CA LEU A 98 33.00 -17.79 -7.13
C LEU A 98 32.40 -19.10 -6.64
N PHE A 99 31.20 -19.47 -7.12
CA PHE A 99 30.55 -20.74 -6.75
C PHE A 99 31.35 -21.94 -7.23
N LYS A 100 31.90 -21.90 -8.45
CA LYS A 100 32.72 -22.97 -9.01
C LYS A 100 34.09 -23.12 -8.31
N GLU A 101 34.67 -22.03 -7.85
CA GLU A 101 35.96 -22.01 -7.16
C GLU A 101 35.84 -22.36 -5.66
N SER A 102 34.62 -22.48 -5.13
CA SER A 102 34.38 -22.70 -3.70
C SER A 102 34.20 -24.15 -3.33
N GLU A 103 34.70 -24.51 -2.17
CA GLU A 103 34.48 -25.81 -1.52
C GLU A 103 33.07 -25.91 -0.93
N GLN A 104 32.53 -24.76 -0.49
CA GLN A 104 31.23 -24.67 0.15
C GLN A 104 30.66 -23.27 -0.04
N ILE A 105 29.35 -23.17 -0.26
CA ILE A 105 28.61 -21.91 -0.29
C ILE A 105 27.88 -21.71 1.03
N ILE A 106 28.01 -20.53 1.62
CA ILE A 106 27.21 -20.12 2.80
C ILE A 106 26.16 -19.12 2.30
N VAL A 107 24.90 -19.50 2.43
CA VAL A 107 23.76 -18.71 1.98
C VAL A 107 23.32 -17.77 3.09
N ALA A 108 23.51 -16.49 2.88
CA ALA A 108 23.20 -15.39 3.81
C ALA A 108 22.19 -14.40 3.20
N THR A 109 21.30 -14.88 2.32
CA THR A 109 20.11 -14.13 1.90
C THR A 109 19.10 -14.08 3.05
N ASP A 110 18.14 -13.15 2.99
CA ASP A 110 17.17 -12.93 4.07
C ASP A 110 16.50 -14.26 4.50
N ALA A 111 16.22 -14.40 5.80
CA ALA A 111 15.71 -15.63 6.41
C ALA A 111 14.20 -15.78 6.16
N GLY A 112 13.82 -16.15 4.95
CA GLY A 112 12.44 -16.30 4.50
C GLY A 112 12.31 -16.88 3.10
N ARG A 113 11.06 -17.10 2.67
CA ARG A 113 10.71 -17.67 1.34
C ARG A 113 11.41 -16.94 0.20
N GLU A 114 11.41 -15.61 0.23
CA GLU A 114 11.97 -14.78 -0.86
C GLU A 114 13.48 -14.89 -0.94
N GLY A 115 14.19 -14.82 0.20
CA GLY A 115 15.64 -14.97 0.25
C GLY A 115 16.10 -16.36 -0.20
N GLU A 116 15.33 -17.41 0.13
CA GLU A 116 15.61 -18.78 -0.35
C GLU A 116 15.40 -18.89 -1.87
N LEU A 117 14.32 -18.29 -2.40
CA LEU A 117 14.04 -18.28 -3.84
C LEU A 117 15.12 -17.57 -4.64
N ILE A 118 15.58 -16.39 -4.17
CA ILE A 118 16.65 -15.61 -4.79
C ILE A 118 17.90 -16.45 -4.95
N PHE A 119 18.32 -17.13 -3.87
CA PHE A 119 19.50 -17.98 -3.90
C PHE A 119 19.31 -19.19 -4.81
N ARG A 120 18.23 -19.96 -4.64
CA ARG A 120 18.00 -21.21 -5.38
C ARG A 120 17.83 -20.98 -6.88
N TYR A 121 17.16 -19.92 -7.30
CA TYR A 121 17.05 -19.57 -8.72
C TYR A 121 18.44 -19.28 -9.32
N LEU A 122 19.28 -18.52 -8.60
CA LEU A 122 20.64 -18.26 -9.02
C LEU A 122 21.51 -19.50 -9.05
N TYR A 123 21.42 -20.34 -8.03
CA TYR A 123 22.15 -21.61 -7.92
C TYR A 123 21.82 -22.56 -9.08
N HIS A 124 20.54 -22.75 -9.37
CA HIS A 124 20.11 -23.59 -10.50
C HIS A 124 20.47 -22.96 -11.85
N TYR A 125 20.31 -21.65 -12.02
CA TYR A 125 20.66 -20.95 -13.25
C TYR A 125 22.14 -21.08 -13.60
N THR A 126 23.01 -21.04 -12.59
CA THR A 126 24.47 -21.18 -12.80
C THR A 126 24.92 -22.61 -13.03
N GLY A 127 24.03 -23.60 -12.90
CA GLY A 127 24.37 -25.03 -12.97
C GLY A 127 25.36 -25.45 -11.89
N CYS A 128 25.33 -24.80 -10.73
CA CYS A 128 26.24 -25.05 -9.63
C CYS A 128 25.89 -26.36 -8.91
N ALA A 129 26.91 -27.16 -8.55
CA ALA A 129 26.77 -28.38 -7.76
C ALA A 129 27.55 -28.30 -6.42
N THR A 130 28.18 -27.18 -6.12
CA THR A 130 28.91 -26.96 -4.87
C THR A 130 27.97 -27.07 -3.68
N PRO A 131 28.27 -27.86 -2.63
CA PRO A 131 27.41 -28.00 -1.47
C PRO A 131 27.24 -26.65 -0.75
N PHE A 132 26.05 -26.42 -0.22
CA PHE A 132 25.75 -25.21 0.49
C PHE A 132 25.10 -25.44 1.85
N VAL A 133 25.32 -24.46 2.72
CA VAL A 133 24.75 -24.34 4.07
C VAL A 133 24.10 -23.01 4.26
N ARG A 134 23.18 -22.90 5.23
CA ARG A 134 22.35 -21.73 5.45
C ARG A 134 22.81 -20.98 6.71
N LEU A 135 23.08 -19.70 6.58
CA LEU A 135 23.15 -18.73 7.67
C LEU A 135 21.73 -18.17 7.92
N TRP A 136 21.05 -18.69 8.95
CA TRP A 136 19.68 -18.32 9.27
C TRP A 136 19.67 -17.36 10.44
N ILE A 137 19.55 -16.07 10.18
CA ILE A 137 19.54 -15.00 11.18
C ILE A 137 18.50 -13.92 10.82
N SER A 138 17.81 -13.40 11.83
CA SER A 138 16.83 -12.30 11.70
C SER A 138 17.38 -10.95 12.20
N SER A 139 18.63 -10.91 12.67
CA SER A 139 19.34 -9.71 13.15
C SER A 139 20.72 -9.64 12.52
N LEU A 140 21.16 -8.42 12.20
CA LEU A 140 22.47 -8.16 11.59
C LEU A 140 23.47 -7.54 12.60
N THR A 141 23.25 -7.75 13.90
CA THR A 141 24.23 -7.39 14.92
C THR A 141 25.48 -8.27 14.79
N ASP A 142 26.64 -7.74 15.17
CA ASP A 142 27.91 -8.49 15.15
C ASP A 142 27.79 -9.83 15.90
N LYS A 143 27.06 -9.82 17.02
CA LYS A 143 26.81 -11.01 17.83
C LYS A 143 26.01 -12.03 17.05
N ALA A 144 24.86 -11.63 16.46
CA ALA A 144 24.00 -12.54 15.71
C ALA A 144 24.70 -13.14 14.50
N ILE A 145 25.48 -12.34 13.75
CA ILE A 145 26.25 -12.84 12.60
C ILE A 145 27.31 -13.85 13.05
N ARG A 146 28.08 -13.58 14.12
CA ARG A 146 29.11 -14.48 14.64
C ARG A 146 28.51 -15.79 15.17
N GLU A 147 27.40 -15.72 15.88
CA GLU A 147 26.68 -16.92 16.38
C GLU A 147 26.08 -17.71 15.24
N GLY A 148 25.46 -17.06 14.26
CA GLY A 148 24.92 -17.72 13.08
C GLY A 148 25.99 -18.44 12.25
N LEU A 149 27.17 -17.83 12.06
CA LEU A 149 28.30 -18.45 11.36
C LEU A 149 28.87 -19.68 12.10
N ARG A 150 28.69 -19.77 13.42
CA ARG A 150 29.04 -20.96 14.19
C ARG A 150 27.99 -22.06 14.11
N ASN A 151 26.74 -21.70 13.85
CA ASN A 151 25.57 -22.55 13.86
C ASN A 151 24.92 -22.65 12.46
N LEU A 152 25.76 -22.85 11.42
CA LEU A 152 25.27 -23.01 10.04
C LEU A 152 24.42 -24.26 9.91
N GLU A 153 23.32 -24.15 9.20
CA GLU A 153 22.36 -25.24 8.99
C GLU A 153 22.51 -25.87 7.61
N ALA A 154 22.19 -27.16 7.49
CA ALA A 154 22.20 -27.86 6.20
C ALA A 154 21.21 -27.23 5.21
N GLY A 155 21.64 -26.99 3.98
CA GLY A 155 20.78 -26.36 2.94
C GLY A 155 19.50 -27.14 2.66
N GLY A 156 19.54 -28.48 2.71
CA GLY A 156 18.37 -29.34 2.48
C GLY A 156 17.23 -29.17 3.50
N LYS A 157 17.51 -28.63 4.69
CA LYS A 157 16.47 -28.27 5.68
C LYS A 157 15.44 -27.29 5.12
N TYR A 158 15.81 -26.51 4.10
CA TYR A 158 15.01 -25.43 3.51
C TYR A 158 14.43 -25.78 2.13
N ASP A 159 14.45 -27.07 1.75
CA ASP A 159 13.95 -27.50 0.44
C ASP A 159 12.43 -27.26 0.30
N ASP A 160 11.64 -27.55 1.33
CA ASP A 160 10.20 -27.31 1.32
C ASP A 160 9.86 -25.82 1.31
N LEU A 161 10.66 -24.99 2.01
CA LEU A 161 10.55 -23.53 1.95
C LEU A 161 10.79 -23.00 0.52
N TYR A 162 11.82 -23.54 -0.15
CA TYR A 162 12.10 -23.23 -1.56
C TYR A 162 10.96 -23.68 -2.48
N LEU A 163 10.43 -24.89 -2.28
CA LEU A 163 9.31 -25.42 -3.07
C LEU A 163 8.07 -24.54 -2.93
N ALA A 164 7.74 -24.06 -1.73
CA ALA A 164 6.65 -23.13 -1.50
C ALA A 164 6.87 -21.78 -2.21
N ALA A 165 8.08 -21.22 -2.11
CA ALA A 165 8.44 -19.97 -2.76
C ALA A 165 8.41 -20.07 -4.29
N LYS A 166 8.91 -21.17 -4.85
CA LYS A 166 8.86 -21.49 -6.28
C LYS A 166 7.41 -21.64 -6.77
N ALA A 167 6.61 -22.43 -6.07
CA ALA A 167 5.20 -22.63 -6.38
C ALA A 167 4.43 -21.30 -6.43
N ARG A 168 4.67 -20.42 -5.45
CA ARG A 168 4.11 -19.05 -5.44
C ARG A 168 4.52 -18.25 -6.67
N SER A 169 5.81 -18.21 -6.99
CA SER A 169 6.34 -17.45 -8.13
C SER A 169 5.77 -17.94 -9.46
N GLU A 170 5.70 -19.24 -9.67
CA GLU A 170 5.14 -19.85 -10.88
C GLU A 170 3.63 -19.62 -11.00
N SER A 171 2.90 -19.70 -9.90
CA SER A 171 1.46 -19.45 -9.85
C SER A 171 1.10 -18.00 -10.15
N ASP A 172 1.82 -17.04 -9.56
CA ASP A 172 1.64 -15.62 -9.84
C ASP A 172 1.96 -15.30 -11.31
N TRP A 173 2.94 -15.98 -11.92
CA TRP A 173 3.23 -15.89 -13.35
C TRP A 173 2.10 -16.45 -14.21
N LEU A 174 1.64 -17.69 -13.94
CA LEU A 174 0.59 -18.37 -14.71
C LEU A 174 -0.69 -17.52 -14.76
N VAL A 175 -1.20 -17.13 -13.60
CA VAL A 175 -2.46 -16.38 -13.52
C VAL A 175 -2.28 -14.93 -14.01
N GLY A 176 -1.16 -14.29 -13.66
CA GLY A 176 -0.89 -12.90 -14.04
C GLY A 176 -0.70 -12.71 -15.55
N ILE A 177 0.06 -13.58 -16.20
CA ILE A 177 0.32 -13.50 -17.65
C ILE A 177 -0.93 -13.87 -18.45
N ASN A 178 -1.53 -15.01 -18.16
CA ASN A 178 -2.70 -15.49 -18.92
C ASN A 178 -3.92 -14.59 -18.72
N GLY A 179 -4.22 -14.21 -17.48
CA GLY A 179 -5.33 -13.31 -17.21
C GLY A 179 -5.15 -11.93 -17.83
N THR A 180 -3.92 -11.38 -17.77
CA THR A 180 -3.62 -10.08 -18.41
C THR A 180 -3.79 -10.14 -19.94
N GLN A 181 -3.30 -11.20 -20.58
CA GLN A 181 -3.43 -11.35 -22.03
C GLN A 181 -4.89 -11.58 -22.43
N ALA A 182 -5.58 -12.51 -21.76
CA ALA A 182 -6.99 -12.83 -22.03
C ALA A 182 -7.88 -11.59 -21.92
N LEU A 183 -7.78 -10.85 -20.82
CA LEU A 183 -8.58 -9.65 -20.60
C LEU A 183 -8.24 -8.53 -21.60
N SER A 184 -6.97 -8.37 -21.97
CA SER A 184 -6.55 -7.36 -22.96
C SER A 184 -7.04 -7.70 -24.36
N ILE A 185 -7.09 -8.99 -24.71
CA ILE A 185 -7.68 -9.47 -25.98
C ILE A 185 -9.19 -9.21 -25.99
N ALA A 186 -9.90 -9.58 -24.90
CA ALA A 186 -11.35 -9.37 -24.78
C ALA A 186 -11.71 -7.88 -24.85
N ALA A 187 -10.91 -7.01 -24.23
CA ALA A 187 -11.09 -5.57 -24.28
C ALA A 187 -10.86 -4.98 -25.69
N GLY A 188 -10.07 -5.64 -26.54
CA GLY A 188 -9.76 -5.22 -27.90
C GLY A 188 -8.90 -3.96 -28.02
N HIS A 189 -8.47 -3.36 -26.88
CA HIS A 189 -7.62 -2.16 -26.85
C HIS A 189 -6.87 -2.04 -25.53
N GLY A 190 -5.66 -1.52 -25.60
CA GLY A 190 -4.84 -1.27 -24.40
C GLY A 190 -4.40 -2.55 -23.68
N THR A 191 -3.85 -2.39 -22.48
CA THR A 191 -3.47 -3.50 -21.62
C THR A 191 -4.27 -3.43 -20.32
N TYR A 192 -4.99 -4.51 -20.02
CA TYR A 192 -5.73 -4.71 -18.77
C TYR A 192 -5.05 -5.81 -17.97
N SER A 193 -4.34 -5.42 -16.93
CA SER A 193 -3.63 -6.39 -16.11
C SER A 193 -4.48 -6.86 -14.96
N VAL A 194 -4.39 -8.14 -14.71
CA VAL A 194 -4.94 -8.80 -13.51
C VAL A 194 -3.82 -9.50 -12.75
N GLY A 195 -4.05 -9.76 -11.47
CA GLY A 195 -3.11 -10.46 -10.61
C GLY A 195 -3.69 -10.63 -9.22
N ARG A 196 -3.26 -11.69 -8.54
CA ARG A 196 -3.77 -12.17 -7.26
C ARG A 196 -3.85 -11.10 -6.16
N VAL A 197 -2.92 -10.14 -6.12
CA VAL A 197 -2.91 -9.07 -5.11
C VAL A 197 -3.40 -7.75 -5.70
N GLN A 198 -3.02 -7.44 -6.93
CA GLN A 198 -3.36 -6.18 -7.60
C GLN A 198 -4.87 -6.03 -7.82
N THR A 199 -5.54 -7.11 -8.25
CA THR A 199 -6.97 -7.08 -8.60
C THR A 199 -7.85 -6.89 -7.36
N PRO A 200 -7.69 -7.64 -6.26
CA PRO A 200 -8.45 -7.38 -5.03
C PRO A 200 -8.16 -5.99 -4.44
N THR A 201 -6.93 -5.49 -4.53
CA THR A 201 -6.59 -4.12 -4.06
C THR A 201 -7.38 -3.07 -4.84
N LEU A 202 -7.48 -3.19 -6.17
CA LEU A 202 -8.32 -2.31 -6.98
C LEU A 202 -9.80 -2.48 -6.63
N ALA A 203 -10.25 -3.71 -6.41
CA ALA A 203 -11.64 -4.00 -6.04
C ALA A 203 -12.03 -3.30 -4.73
N MET A 204 -11.16 -3.26 -3.71
CA MET A 204 -11.40 -2.50 -2.47
C MET A 204 -11.64 -1.01 -2.74
N VAL A 205 -10.81 -0.40 -3.60
CA VAL A 205 -10.95 1.03 -3.95
C VAL A 205 -12.26 1.29 -4.70
N CYS A 206 -12.59 0.44 -5.68
CA CYS A 206 -13.81 0.58 -6.48
C CYS A 206 -15.08 0.32 -5.66
N ALA A 207 -15.08 -0.69 -4.80
CA ALA A 207 -16.21 -0.99 -3.90
C ALA A 207 -16.48 0.19 -2.96
N ARG A 208 -15.45 0.73 -2.30
CA ARG A 208 -15.54 1.90 -1.42
C ARG A 208 -16.02 3.15 -2.19
N TYR A 209 -15.58 3.33 -3.43
CA TYR A 209 -16.03 4.41 -4.29
C TYR A 209 -17.53 4.32 -4.56
N TRP A 210 -18.04 3.14 -4.93
CA TRP A 210 -19.46 2.95 -5.17
C TRP A 210 -20.30 3.04 -3.89
N GLU A 211 -19.84 2.49 -2.77
CA GLU A 211 -20.48 2.64 -1.45
C GLU A 211 -20.64 4.13 -1.11
N ASN A 212 -19.59 4.92 -1.31
CA ASN A 212 -19.63 6.35 -1.03
C ASN A 212 -20.57 7.11 -2.00
N ARG A 213 -20.50 6.82 -3.31
CA ARG A 213 -21.26 7.53 -4.33
C ARG A 213 -22.75 7.21 -4.35
N ARG A 214 -23.13 6.01 -3.97
CA ARG A 214 -24.52 5.54 -3.93
C ARG A 214 -25.17 5.77 -2.57
N PHE A 215 -24.42 6.27 -1.61
CA PHE A 215 -24.92 6.53 -0.28
C PHE A 215 -25.97 7.64 -0.31
N THR A 216 -27.13 7.37 0.28
CA THR A 216 -28.20 8.37 0.48
C THR A 216 -28.17 8.81 1.94
N PRO A 217 -27.86 10.10 2.22
CA PRO A 217 -27.89 10.60 3.59
C PRO A 217 -29.30 10.58 4.18
N GLU A 218 -29.45 9.98 5.35
CA GLU A 218 -30.68 9.98 6.14
C GLU A 218 -30.56 11.04 7.24
N ALA A 219 -31.62 11.83 7.42
CA ALA A 219 -31.70 12.77 8.54
C ALA A 219 -31.95 12.00 9.84
N PHE A 220 -31.42 12.51 10.93
CA PHE A 220 -31.73 12.06 12.27
C PHE A 220 -31.74 13.24 13.24
N TRP A 221 -32.51 13.11 14.32
CA TRP A 221 -32.58 14.07 15.40
C TRP A 221 -32.02 13.46 16.67
N GLN A 222 -31.25 14.27 17.42
CA GLN A 222 -30.68 13.85 18.70
C GLN A 222 -30.91 14.93 19.74
N LEU A 223 -31.35 14.52 20.93
CA LEU A 223 -31.59 15.41 22.04
C LEU A 223 -30.33 15.55 22.88
N HIS A 224 -30.20 16.74 23.47
CA HIS A 224 -29.13 17.04 24.41
C HIS A 224 -29.71 17.78 25.61
N ILE A 225 -29.18 17.45 26.79
CA ILE A 225 -29.43 18.21 28.03
C ILE A 225 -28.11 18.73 28.57
N ALA A 226 -28.15 19.90 29.21
CA ALA A 226 -27.02 20.49 29.88
C ALA A 226 -27.37 20.69 31.35
N THR A 227 -26.39 20.36 32.21
CA THR A 227 -26.49 20.46 33.66
C THR A 227 -25.30 21.22 34.21
N ASP A 228 -25.28 21.56 35.49
CA ASP A 228 -24.11 22.10 36.15
C ASP A 228 -22.95 21.12 36.10
N GLY A 229 -21.77 21.62 35.81
CA GLY A 229 -20.50 20.89 35.82
C GLY A 229 -19.63 21.25 37.05
N CYS A 230 -18.36 20.94 36.98
CA CYS A 230 -17.36 21.45 37.90
C CYS A 230 -16.99 22.90 37.53
N ASP A 231 -16.56 23.69 38.52
CA ASP A 231 -15.98 25.04 38.33
C ASP A 231 -16.81 25.99 37.47
N GLU A 232 -18.13 26.10 37.76
CA GLU A 232 -19.11 26.91 36.99
C GLU A 232 -19.31 26.51 35.51
N GLY A 233 -18.71 25.37 35.09
CA GLY A 233 -18.90 24.82 33.76
C GLY A 233 -20.25 24.16 33.54
N THR A 234 -20.55 23.78 32.30
CA THR A 234 -21.74 22.97 31.97
C THR A 234 -21.33 21.63 31.39
N VAL A 235 -21.99 20.55 31.81
CA VAL A 235 -21.82 19.21 31.26
C VAL A 235 -22.98 18.89 30.34
N LYS A 236 -22.66 18.52 29.09
CA LYS A 236 -23.66 18.21 28.07
C LYS A 236 -23.79 16.70 27.90
N PHE A 237 -24.98 16.20 28.14
CA PHE A 237 -25.38 14.84 27.83
C PHE A 237 -26.02 14.77 26.45
N SER A 238 -25.91 13.63 25.81
CA SER A 238 -26.60 13.35 24.53
C SER A 238 -27.50 12.14 24.71
N SER A 239 -28.68 12.15 24.09
CA SER A 239 -29.56 10.98 24.12
C SER A 239 -28.89 9.75 23.51
N SER A 240 -29.11 8.59 24.13
CA SER A 240 -28.64 7.30 23.60
C SER A 240 -29.30 6.97 22.28
N GLU A 241 -30.57 7.34 22.15
CA GLU A 241 -31.37 7.17 20.93
C GLU A 241 -31.21 8.34 19.96
N LYS A 242 -31.38 8.03 18.68
CA LYS A 242 -31.49 9.00 17.58
C LYS A 242 -32.78 8.72 16.81
N TRP A 243 -33.58 9.74 16.61
CA TRP A 243 -34.86 9.61 15.93
C TRP A 243 -34.73 9.86 14.43
N LYS A 244 -35.43 9.06 13.62
CA LYS A 244 -35.47 9.25 12.16
C LYS A 244 -36.50 10.28 11.73
N GLU A 245 -37.45 10.59 12.58
CA GLU A 245 -38.51 11.55 12.36
C GLU A 245 -38.43 12.71 13.37
N LYS A 246 -38.77 13.90 12.92
CA LYS A 246 -38.63 15.13 13.72
C LYS A 246 -39.70 15.23 14.81
N GLU A 247 -40.93 14.81 14.48
CA GLU A 247 -42.09 14.96 15.35
C GLU A 247 -41.92 14.21 16.69
N PRO A 248 -41.60 12.92 16.73
CA PRO A 248 -41.38 12.20 18.01
C PRO A 248 -40.23 12.81 18.82
N ALA A 249 -39.13 13.24 18.13
CA ALA A 249 -38.01 13.89 18.79
C ALA A 249 -38.41 15.26 19.40
N THR A 250 -39.28 16.01 18.73
CA THR A 250 -39.78 17.31 19.22
C THR A 250 -40.76 17.14 20.39
N GLU A 251 -41.64 16.15 20.34
CA GLU A 251 -42.53 15.83 21.46
C GLU A 251 -41.74 15.47 22.72
N LEU A 252 -40.74 14.60 22.57
CA LEU A 252 -39.87 14.23 23.68
C LEU A 252 -39.04 15.41 24.19
N TYR A 253 -38.51 16.23 23.29
CA TYR A 253 -37.80 17.48 23.66
C TYR A 253 -38.68 18.39 24.56
N ASN A 254 -39.98 18.55 24.22
CA ASN A 254 -40.88 19.37 25.01
C ASN A 254 -41.12 18.76 26.39
N LYS A 255 -41.26 17.42 26.50
CA LYS A 255 -41.36 16.71 27.78
C LYS A 255 -40.10 16.89 28.63
N VAL A 256 -38.91 16.70 28.04
CA VAL A 256 -37.64 16.87 28.72
C VAL A 256 -37.46 18.31 29.23
N LYS A 257 -37.80 19.28 28.41
CA LYS A 257 -37.74 20.71 28.79
C LYS A 257 -38.68 21.05 29.94
N SER A 258 -39.88 20.44 29.94
CA SER A 258 -40.87 20.66 30.99
C SER A 258 -40.50 19.95 32.30
N ALA A 259 -39.82 18.82 32.24
CA ALA A 259 -39.38 18.06 33.42
C ALA A 259 -38.36 18.82 34.26
N GLY A 260 -37.48 19.61 33.64
CA GLY A 260 -36.52 20.47 34.30
C GLY A 260 -35.45 19.76 35.13
N THR A 261 -35.52 18.44 35.29
CA THR A 261 -34.58 17.62 36.04
C THR A 261 -34.37 16.27 35.34
N ALA A 262 -33.14 15.74 35.47
CA ALA A 262 -32.81 14.37 35.09
C ALA A 262 -32.31 13.60 36.30
N THR A 263 -32.58 12.30 36.37
CA THR A 263 -32.10 11.43 37.45
C THR A 263 -30.99 10.54 36.93
N VAL A 264 -29.88 10.46 37.63
CA VAL A 264 -28.76 9.57 37.28
C VAL A 264 -29.19 8.12 37.50
N THR A 265 -29.20 7.32 36.47
CA THR A 265 -29.54 5.90 36.54
C THR A 265 -28.32 5.00 36.61
N LYS A 266 -27.14 5.51 36.18
CA LYS A 266 -25.89 4.78 36.24
C LYS A 266 -24.70 5.71 36.23
N ALA A 267 -23.75 5.47 37.12
CA ALA A 267 -22.47 6.20 37.17
C ALA A 267 -21.31 5.23 37.25
N GLU A 268 -20.65 5.00 36.13
CA GLU A 268 -19.46 4.12 36.07
C GLU A 268 -18.18 4.95 36.03
N ARG A 269 -17.24 4.63 36.93
CA ARG A 269 -15.89 5.19 36.94
C ARG A 269 -14.90 4.05 36.91
N LYS A 270 -13.93 4.16 35.97
CA LYS A 270 -12.93 3.11 35.77
C LYS A 270 -11.59 3.74 35.44
N GLU A 271 -10.55 3.23 36.05
CA GLU A 271 -9.21 3.48 35.58
C GLU A 271 -9.00 2.72 34.26
N LYS A 272 -8.52 3.40 33.25
CA LYS A 272 -8.19 2.85 31.95
C LYS A 272 -6.72 3.07 31.65
N THR A 273 -6.00 1.99 31.49
CA THR A 273 -4.61 2.01 31.04
C THR A 273 -4.56 1.97 29.51
N GLU A 274 -3.85 2.91 28.90
CA GLU A 274 -3.50 2.88 27.49
C GLU A 274 -2.05 2.41 27.34
N GLU A 275 -1.91 1.25 26.74
CA GLU A 275 -0.61 0.65 26.46
C GLU A 275 0.21 1.53 25.51
N THR A 276 1.54 1.48 25.65
CA THR A 276 2.46 2.12 24.69
C THR A 276 2.24 1.60 23.29
N PRO A 277 2.41 2.42 22.23
CA PRO A 277 2.39 1.88 20.88
C PRO A 277 3.54 0.89 20.67
N LEU A 278 3.34 -0.11 19.80
CA LEU A 278 4.45 -0.95 19.36
C LEU A 278 5.36 -0.17 18.43
N LEU A 279 6.59 -0.63 18.27
CA LEU A 279 7.53 -0.09 17.29
C LEU A 279 6.94 -0.09 15.86
N TYR A 280 7.55 0.63 14.95
CA TYR A 280 7.14 0.60 13.55
C TYR A 280 7.60 -0.67 12.84
N ASP A 281 6.68 -1.27 12.09
CA ASP A 281 6.97 -1.95 10.83
C ASP A 281 6.85 -0.96 9.67
N LEU A 282 7.15 -1.40 8.45
CA LEU A 282 7.04 -0.55 7.27
C LEU A 282 5.60 -0.06 7.03
N THR A 283 4.62 -0.95 7.15
CA THR A 283 3.20 -0.60 6.89
C THR A 283 2.68 0.45 7.86
N THR A 284 2.98 0.32 9.15
CA THR A 284 2.55 1.30 10.16
C THR A 284 3.24 2.64 9.97
N LEU A 285 4.54 2.64 9.62
CA LEU A 285 5.26 3.86 9.28
C LEU A 285 4.62 4.56 8.07
N GLN A 286 4.33 3.84 6.99
CA GLN A 286 3.69 4.38 5.79
C GLN A 286 2.30 4.96 6.08
N LYS A 287 1.49 4.25 6.89
CA LYS A 287 0.15 4.71 7.31
C LYS A 287 0.21 6.03 8.06
N GLU A 288 1.10 6.15 9.03
CA GLU A 288 1.22 7.37 9.83
C GLU A 288 1.88 8.50 9.05
N ALA A 289 2.89 8.22 8.23
CA ALA A 289 3.50 9.22 7.35
C ALA A 289 2.48 9.80 6.35
N ASN A 290 1.60 8.97 5.80
CA ASN A 290 0.51 9.43 4.94
C ASN A 290 -0.51 10.27 5.72
N ALA A 291 -0.94 9.83 6.89
CA ALA A 291 -1.94 10.51 7.69
C ALA A 291 -1.44 11.88 8.19
N LYS A 292 -0.23 11.93 8.78
CA LYS A 292 0.35 13.11 9.44
C LYS A 292 0.99 14.09 8.44
N HIS A 293 1.73 13.58 7.45
CA HIS A 293 2.58 14.37 6.56
C HIS A 293 2.16 14.33 5.09
N GLY A 294 1.22 13.45 4.72
CA GLY A 294 0.73 13.33 3.33
C GLY A 294 1.71 12.60 2.40
N PHE A 295 2.74 11.93 2.94
CA PHE A 295 3.66 11.14 2.12
C PHE A 295 2.95 9.92 1.54
N THR A 296 3.30 9.56 0.31
CA THR A 296 2.83 8.30 -0.27
C THR A 296 3.55 7.11 0.35
N ALA A 297 2.98 5.93 0.21
CA ALA A 297 3.61 4.70 0.68
C ALA A 297 4.97 4.47 -0.02
N GLU A 298 5.07 4.76 -1.34
CA GLU A 298 6.32 4.67 -2.10
C GLU A 298 7.34 5.68 -1.61
N GLN A 299 6.97 6.97 -1.45
CA GLN A 299 7.87 8.00 -0.92
C GLN A 299 8.42 7.63 0.47
N THR A 300 7.55 7.15 1.36
CA THR A 300 7.96 6.72 2.70
C THR A 300 8.98 5.59 2.64
N LEU A 301 8.76 4.60 1.76
CA LEU A 301 9.69 3.49 1.56
C LEU A 301 11.03 3.97 0.96
N GLU A 302 11.00 4.85 -0.05
CA GLU A 302 12.21 5.40 -0.67
C GLU A 302 13.05 6.19 0.35
N ILE A 303 12.39 7.02 1.18
CA ILE A 303 13.06 7.77 2.25
C ILE A 303 13.67 6.81 3.28
N ALA A 304 12.90 5.84 3.75
CA ALA A 304 13.39 4.84 4.70
C ALA A 304 14.57 4.04 4.13
N GLN A 305 14.52 3.69 2.84
CA GLN A 305 15.62 3.03 2.15
C GLN A 305 16.89 3.90 2.13
N LYS A 306 16.78 5.20 1.83
CA LYS A 306 17.90 6.15 1.88
C LYS A 306 18.49 6.29 3.29
N LEU A 307 17.63 6.35 4.31
CA LEU A 307 18.07 6.40 5.71
C LEU A 307 18.82 5.13 6.11
N TYR A 308 18.36 3.96 5.68
CA TYR A 308 19.05 2.69 5.88
C TYR A 308 20.41 2.65 5.18
N GLU A 309 20.50 3.10 3.94
CA GLU A 309 21.78 3.14 3.18
C GLU A 309 22.80 4.09 3.82
N LYS A 310 22.31 5.16 4.47
CA LYS A 310 23.11 6.04 5.33
C LYS A 310 23.41 5.44 6.71
N LYS A 311 22.97 4.23 7.00
CA LYS A 311 23.12 3.54 8.31
C LYS A 311 22.42 4.25 9.48
N LEU A 312 21.43 5.08 9.23
CA LEU A 312 20.71 5.84 10.26
C LEU A 312 19.57 5.06 10.91
N ILE A 313 19.00 4.10 10.18
CA ILE A 313 17.95 3.21 10.67
C ILE A 313 18.24 1.75 10.30
N THR A 314 17.54 0.82 10.94
CA THR A 314 17.55 -0.60 10.59
C THR A 314 16.82 -0.84 9.27
N TYR A 315 16.87 -2.07 8.74
CA TYR A 315 16.31 -2.40 7.42
C TYR A 315 14.80 -2.12 7.33
N PRO A 316 14.35 -1.30 6.35
CA PRO A 316 13.00 -0.76 6.38
C PRO A 316 11.90 -1.74 5.93
N ARG A 317 12.22 -2.77 5.14
CA ARG A 317 11.20 -3.71 4.63
C ARG A 317 10.92 -4.82 5.64
N THR A 318 10.46 -4.45 6.81
CA THR A 318 10.08 -5.37 7.88
C THR A 318 8.57 -5.39 8.08
N GLY A 319 8.02 -6.58 8.36
CA GLY A 319 6.64 -6.77 8.80
C GLY A 319 6.50 -6.89 10.30
N SER A 320 7.62 -6.92 11.05
CA SER A 320 7.58 -7.06 12.50
C SER A 320 7.58 -5.71 13.22
N ARG A 321 6.81 -5.63 14.29
CA ARG A 321 6.78 -4.52 15.26
C ARG A 321 7.49 -4.88 16.55
N TYR A 322 8.25 -5.99 16.54
CA TYR A 322 8.92 -6.57 17.69
C TYR A 322 10.43 -6.63 17.47
N ILE A 323 11.16 -6.70 18.57
CA ILE A 323 12.61 -6.89 18.59
C ILE A 323 12.96 -8.14 19.42
N PRO A 324 14.05 -8.85 19.10
CA PRO A 324 14.54 -9.94 19.92
C PRO A 324 15.32 -9.41 21.15
N GLU A 325 15.65 -10.31 22.06
CA GLU A 325 16.27 -9.97 23.35
C GLU A 325 17.66 -9.34 23.22
N ASP A 326 18.46 -9.79 22.26
CA ASP A 326 19.81 -9.25 22.01
C ASP A 326 19.74 -7.78 21.55
N VAL A 327 18.75 -7.42 20.74
CA VAL A 327 18.52 -6.03 20.32
C VAL A 327 17.99 -5.17 21.47
N PHE A 328 17.16 -5.76 22.36
CA PHE A 328 16.64 -5.03 23.51
C PHE A 328 17.76 -4.54 24.45
N THR A 329 18.85 -5.29 24.56
CA THR A 329 20.00 -4.88 25.40
C THR A 329 20.65 -3.55 24.93
N GLU A 330 20.50 -3.18 23.65
CA GLU A 330 21.02 -1.93 23.09
C GLU A 330 20.03 -0.74 23.23
N ILE A 331 18.76 -0.99 23.56
CA ILE A 331 17.73 0.05 23.62
C ILE A 331 18.06 1.19 24.58
N PRO A 332 18.56 0.95 25.81
CA PRO A 332 18.92 2.06 26.71
C PRO A 332 19.95 3.01 26.12
N LYS A 333 20.94 2.48 25.40
CA LYS A 333 21.95 3.25 24.71
C LYS A 333 21.38 4.07 23.54
N LEU A 334 20.49 3.47 22.77
CA LEU A 334 19.83 4.14 21.64
C LEU A 334 18.87 5.24 22.13
N LEU A 335 18.13 5.02 23.21
CA LEU A 335 17.28 6.06 23.81
C LEU A 335 18.11 7.22 24.36
N ALA A 336 19.24 6.94 25.01
CA ALA A 336 20.16 7.99 25.45
C ALA A 336 20.73 8.80 24.25
N PHE A 337 21.04 8.13 23.15
CA PHE A 337 21.45 8.79 21.90
C PHE A 337 20.36 9.72 21.36
N ILE A 338 19.10 9.23 21.27
CA ILE A 338 17.95 10.03 20.81
C ILE A 338 17.73 11.23 21.71
N GLY A 339 17.80 11.06 23.03
CA GLY A 339 17.64 12.15 24.02
C GLY A 339 18.69 13.25 23.91
N ASN A 340 19.84 12.99 23.26
CA ASN A 340 20.85 13.99 22.95
C ASN A 340 20.62 14.74 21.63
N LEU A 341 19.62 14.35 20.82
CA LEU A 341 19.23 15.07 19.62
C LEU A 341 18.39 16.30 20.00
N PRO A 342 18.57 17.45 19.33
CA PRO A 342 17.87 18.70 19.68
C PRO A 342 16.36 18.57 19.75
N GLU A 343 15.77 17.79 18.86
CA GLU A 343 14.31 17.58 18.75
C GLU A 343 13.72 16.78 19.91
N TRP A 344 14.54 15.95 20.56
CA TRP A 344 14.11 15.00 21.61
C TRP A 344 14.71 15.29 22.98
N LYS A 345 15.44 16.41 23.09
CA LYS A 345 15.96 16.88 24.38
C LYS A 345 14.78 17.04 25.34
N ASP A 346 14.92 16.52 26.54
CA ASP A 346 13.91 16.50 27.59
C ASP A 346 12.68 15.60 27.36
N LYS A 347 12.62 14.86 26.25
CA LYS A 347 11.54 13.89 25.95
C LYS A 347 11.89 12.45 26.31
N VAL A 348 13.14 12.17 26.57
CA VAL A 348 13.62 10.85 27.04
C VAL A 348 13.94 10.95 28.54
N ASN A 349 13.28 10.15 29.35
CA ASN A 349 13.65 10.01 30.78
C ASN A 349 14.83 9.02 30.90
N PRO A 350 16.06 9.49 31.18
CA PRO A 350 17.23 8.60 31.20
C PRO A 350 17.23 7.60 32.38
N LYS A 351 16.33 7.80 33.36
CA LYS A 351 16.18 6.92 34.54
C LYS A 351 15.03 5.92 34.37
N ALA A 352 14.19 6.06 33.33
CA ALA A 352 13.10 5.14 33.10
C ALA A 352 13.62 3.77 32.65
N VAL A 353 13.02 2.71 33.20
CA VAL A 353 13.27 1.35 32.70
C VAL A 353 12.42 1.14 31.44
N PRO A 354 13.05 0.84 30.29
CA PRO A 354 12.29 0.62 29.05
C PRO A 354 11.26 -0.51 29.20
N THR A 355 10.03 -0.28 28.73
CA THR A 355 8.99 -1.32 28.74
C THR A 355 9.35 -2.45 27.78
N ARG A 356 8.83 -3.64 28.04
CA ARG A 356 9.14 -4.85 27.23
C ARG A 356 8.04 -5.23 26.24
N ARG A 357 7.05 -4.36 26.04
CA ARG A 357 5.89 -4.68 25.18
C ARG A 357 6.27 -5.04 23.74
N SER A 358 7.30 -4.40 23.20
CA SER A 358 7.81 -4.65 21.86
C SER A 358 8.94 -5.70 21.83
N VAL A 359 9.16 -6.46 22.90
CA VAL A 359 10.22 -7.47 22.99
C VAL A 359 9.59 -8.85 22.91
N ASP A 360 9.73 -9.50 21.76
CA ASP A 360 9.24 -10.86 21.52
C ASP A 360 9.93 -11.43 20.27
N GLY A 361 10.98 -12.20 20.48
CA GLY A 361 11.75 -12.82 19.38
C GLY A 361 10.92 -13.78 18.51
N GLY A 362 9.88 -14.41 19.08
CA GLY A 362 9.00 -15.32 18.34
C GLY A 362 8.05 -14.61 17.37
N LYS A 363 7.89 -13.27 17.51
CA LYS A 363 7.10 -12.42 16.61
C LYS A 363 7.96 -11.61 15.63
N VAL A 364 9.26 -11.82 15.65
CA VAL A 364 10.14 -11.26 14.64
C VAL A 364 10.04 -12.16 13.40
N THR A 365 9.73 -11.53 12.26
CA THR A 365 9.72 -12.19 10.94
C THR A 365 11.14 -12.21 10.35
N ASP A 366 11.31 -11.94 9.08
CA ASP A 366 12.62 -11.90 8.41
C ASP A 366 13.54 -10.82 9.01
N HIS A 367 12.96 -9.72 9.50
CA HIS A 367 13.65 -8.61 10.14
C HIS A 367 12.86 -8.10 11.35
N HIS A 368 13.57 -7.60 12.36
CA HIS A 368 12.95 -6.95 13.51
C HIS A 368 12.39 -5.54 13.16
N ALA A 369 11.66 -4.95 14.09
CA ALA A 369 11.07 -3.60 13.97
C ALA A 369 12.10 -2.52 13.59
N LEU A 370 11.59 -1.40 13.05
CA LEU A 370 12.40 -0.24 12.70
C LEU A 370 12.93 0.48 13.95
N LEU A 371 14.25 0.70 13.95
CA LEU A 371 14.98 1.41 15.00
C LEU A 371 15.95 2.40 14.36
N VAL A 372 16.30 3.48 15.08
CA VAL A 372 17.51 4.25 14.79
C VAL A 372 18.74 3.47 15.25
N THR A 373 19.90 3.71 14.60
CA THR A 373 21.12 2.93 14.85
C THR A 373 22.11 3.60 15.82
N GLY A 374 21.87 4.85 16.19
CA GLY A 374 22.84 5.65 16.96
C GLY A 374 23.85 6.42 16.12
N GLU A 375 23.79 6.32 14.80
CA GLU A 375 24.55 7.19 13.91
C GLU A 375 23.91 8.58 13.84
N LYS A 376 24.75 9.64 13.78
CA LYS A 376 24.24 11.03 13.76
C LYS A 376 23.55 11.35 12.42
N PRO A 377 22.31 11.88 12.42
CA PRO A 377 21.58 12.24 11.22
C PRO A 377 22.08 13.57 10.63
N LEU A 378 23.19 13.51 9.88
CA LEU A 378 23.78 14.70 9.24
C LEU A 378 23.27 14.87 7.81
N PHE A 379 23.02 16.12 7.40
CA PHE A 379 22.65 16.51 6.03
C PHE A 379 21.41 15.76 5.48
N LEU A 380 20.35 15.69 6.27
CA LEU A 380 19.06 15.16 5.83
C LEU A 380 18.22 16.24 5.14
N SER A 381 17.49 15.86 4.09
CA SER A 381 16.42 16.68 3.56
C SER A 381 15.30 16.85 4.62
N LYS A 382 14.38 17.77 4.41
CA LYS A 382 13.24 17.96 5.32
C LYS A 382 12.41 16.67 5.42
N GLU A 383 12.17 16.03 4.29
CA GLU A 383 11.39 14.79 4.19
C GLU A 383 12.14 13.63 4.86
N ASP A 384 13.45 13.46 4.57
CA ASP A 384 14.28 12.42 5.18
C ASP A 384 14.31 12.60 6.71
N ASN A 385 14.50 13.87 7.18
CA ASN A 385 14.47 14.16 8.62
C ASN A 385 13.09 13.87 9.24
N THR A 386 11.99 14.18 8.55
CA THR A 386 10.64 13.89 9.05
C THR A 386 10.46 12.40 9.33
N VAL A 387 10.82 11.52 8.40
CA VAL A 387 10.69 10.07 8.58
C VAL A 387 11.66 9.57 9.67
N TYR A 388 12.87 10.09 9.74
CA TYR A 388 13.82 9.76 10.80
C TYR A 388 13.26 10.11 12.18
N GLN A 389 12.69 11.33 12.34
CA GLN A 389 12.10 11.78 13.60
C GLN A 389 10.84 10.97 13.97
N MET A 390 10.05 10.52 12.99
CA MET A 390 8.94 9.60 13.28
C MET A 390 9.43 8.29 13.91
N ILE A 391 10.50 7.71 13.37
CA ILE A 391 11.06 6.45 13.91
C ILE A 391 11.66 6.69 15.30
N ALA A 392 12.42 7.76 15.48
CA ALA A 392 13.02 8.12 16.78
C ALA A 392 11.94 8.36 17.84
N GLY A 393 10.91 9.16 17.52
CA GLY A 393 9.79 9.45 18.43
C GLY A 393 9.01 8.18 18.79
N ARG A 394 8.75 7.28 17.80
CA ARG A 394 8.09 6.01 18.07
C ARG A 394 8.92 5.12 19.00
N MET A 395 10.23 5.14 18.93
CA MET A 395 11.07 4.42 19.88
C MET A 395 10.90 4.96 21.29
N ILE A 396 10.86 6.30 21.46
CA ILE A 396 10.60 6.90 22.79
C ILE A 396 9.22 6.46 23.29
N GLU A 397 8.16 6.60 22.49
CA GLU A 397 6.81 6.18 22.84
C GLU A 397 6.75 4.71 23.27
N ALA A 398 7.34 3.81 22.44
CA ALA A 398 7.24 2.36 22.63
C ALA A 398 7.93 1.88 23.92
N PHE A 399 8.94 2.60 24.37
CA PHE A 399 9.71 2.24 25.58
C PHE A 399 9.41 3.14 26.80
N SER A 400 8.46 4.08 26.67
CA SER A 400 7.96 4.91 27.77
C SER A 400 6.98 4.15 28.66
N GLU A 401 6.54 4.81 29.72
CA GLU A 401 5.49 4.32 30.60
C GLU A 401 4.11 4.38 29.92
N LYS A 402 3.17 3.60 30.43
CA LYS A 402 1.78 3.58 29.97
C LYS A 402 1.08 4.90 30.32
N CYS A 403 0.09 5.28 29.53
CA CYS A 403 -0.82 6.36 29.90
C CYS A 403 -1.96 5.79 30.75
N VAL A 404 -2.24 6.42 31.90
CA VAL A 404 -3.33 6.04 32.78
C VAL A 404 -4.36 7.16 32.85
N LYS A 405 -5.62 6.81 32.64
CA LYS A 405 -6.76 7.74 32.61
C LYS A 405 -7.86 7.27 33.56
N ASP A 406 -8.47 8.20 34.25
CA ASP A 406 -9.79 7.98 34.85
C ASP A 406 -10.84 8.25 33.78
N THR A 407 -11.69 7.29 33.56
CA THR A 407 -12.84 7.45 32.67
C THR A 407 -14.13 7.40 33.46
N ALA A 408 -15.04 8.32 33.16
CA ALA A 408 -16.38 8.35 33.74
C ALA A 408 -17.42 8.22 32.63
N THR A 409 -18.42 7.39 32.85
CA THR A 409 -19.62 7.33 32.01
C THR A 409 -20.81 7.47 32.91
N VAL A 410 -21.61 8.53 32.72
CA VAL A 410 -22.82 8.77 33.49
C VAL A 410 -24.01 8.71 32.56
N THR A 411 -25.00 7.93 32.94
CA THR A 411 -26.28 7.81 32.28
C THR A 411 -27.33 8.43 33.19
N ALA A 412 -28.17 9.27 32.62
CA ALA A 412 -29.27 9.93 33.34
C ALA A 412 -30.57 9.75 32.53
N GLU A 413 -31.66 9.57 33.22
CA GLU A 413 -33.01 9.50 32.62
C GLU A 413 -33.71 10.85 32.79
N CYS A 414 -34.40 11.29 31.74
CA CYS A 414 -35.30 12.43 31.78
C CYS A 414 -36.51 12.20 30.87
N ALA A 415 -37.69 12.26 31.43
CA ALA A 415 -38.97 12.09 30.71
C ALA A 415 -39.06 10.78 29.90
N GLY A 416 -38.51 9.70 30.41
CA GLY A 416 -38.48 8.36 29.78
C GLY A 416 -37.41 8.18 28.73
N ALA A 417 -36.48 9.15 28.55
CA ALA A 417 -35.37 9.04 27.66
C ALA A 417 -34.01 8.99 28.41
N GLU A 418 -33.12 8.18 27.89
CA GLU A 418 -31.79 7.98 28.42
C GLU A 418 -30.78 8.93 27.77
N PHE A 419 -30.00 9.61 28.59
CA PHE A 419 -28.94 10.56 28.18
C PHE A 419 -27.59 10.11 28.74
N VAL A 420 -26.56 10.13 27.93
CA VAL A 420 -25.23 9.66 28.30
C VAL A 420 -24.20 10.78 28.12
N VAL A 421 -23.30 10.89 29.10
CA VAL A 421 -22.08 11.67 28.99
C VAL A 421 -20.86 10.81 29.30
N LYS A 422 -19.77 11.05 28.59
CA LYS A 422 -18.48 10.39 28.82
C LYS A 422 -17.42 11.46 29.04
N GLY A 423 -16.60 11.23 30.06
CA GLY A 423 -15.45 12.06 30.36
C GLY A 423 -14.21 11.24 30.63
N SER A 424 -13.05 11.89 30.54
CA SER A 424 -11.79 11.27 30.93
C SER A 424 -10.81 12.33 31.42
N VAL A 425 -10.03 11.97 32.42
CA VAL A 425 -8.96 12.79 32.99
C VAL A 425 -7.68 11.95 32.99
N ILE A 426 -6.58 12.54 32.50
CA ILE A 426 -5.28 11.86 32.47
C ILE A 426 -4.65 11.94 33.86
N ARG A 427 -4.39 10.78 34.47
CA ARG A 427 -3.66 10.67 35.74
C ARG A 427 -2.14 10.60 35.53
N GLN A 428 -1.73 9.84 34.52
CA GLN A 428 -0.34 9.66 34.13
C GLN A 428 -0.25 9.77 32.63
N VAL A 429 0.46 10.77 32.13
CA VAL A 429 0.58 11.05 30.70
C VAL A 429 1.32 9.93 29.95
N GLY A 430 2.40 9.44 30.57
CA GLY A 430 3.20 8.35 30.00
C GLY A 430 3.71 8.68 28.59
N TRP A 431 3.60 7.73 27.66
CA TRP A 431 4.09 7.85 26.28
C TRP A 431 3.49 9.02 25.47
N ARG A 432 2.32 9.54 25.85
CA ARG A 432 1.67 10.66 25.16
C ARG A 432 2.45 11.97 25.29
N ALA A 433 3.28 12.12 26.33
CA ALA A 433 4.13 13.29 26.55
C ALA A 433 5.17 13.51 25.42
N VAL A 434 5.50 12.46 24.65
CA VAL A 434 6.52 12.50 23.59
C VAL A 434 6.18 13.57 22.52
N TYR A 435 4.93 13.65 22.10
CA TYR A 435 4.45 14.61 21.10
C TYR A 435 3.60 15.76 21.68
N GLY A 436 3.51 15.86 23.02
CA GLY A 436 2.74 16.94 23.67
C GLY A 436 1.23 16.81 23.48
N GLU A 437 0.70 15.60 23.33
CA GLU A 437 -0.75 15.36 23.24
C GLU A 437 -1.45 15.43 24.62
N GLU A 438 -0.89 16.20 25.53
CA GLU A 438 -1.34 16.29 26.93
C GLU A 438 -2.67 17.06 27.05
N GLU A 439 -2.98 17.96 26.12
CA GLU A 439 -4.01 19.01 26.28
C GLU A 439 -5.26 18.81 25.40
N LYS A 440 -5.59 17.59 24.96
CA LYS A 440 -6.91 17.41 24.33
C LYS A 440 -7.97 17.34 25.42
N GLU A 441 -8.73 18.45 25.51
CA GLU A 441 -9.95 18.64 26.28
C GLU A 441 -10.32 17.52 27.27
N GLU A 442 -9.80 17.65 28.50
CA GLU A 442 -10.27 16.82 29.60
C GLU A 442 -11.73 17.18 29.86
N THR A 443 -12.62 16.22 29.70
CA THR A 443 -14.01 16.38 30.12
C THR A 443 -14.14 15.86 31.53
N ILE A 444 -14.15 16.79 32.48
CA ILE A 444 -14.32 16.47 33.89
C ILE A 444 -15.80 16.26 34.15
N ILE A 445 -16.15 15.07 34.65
CA ILE A 445 -17.50 14.73 35.08
C ILE A 445 -17.58 14.85 36.62
N PRO A 446 -18.54 15.65 37.13
CA PRO A 446 -18.77 15.75 38.58
C PRO A 446 -19.00 14.40 39.26
N GLY A 447 -18.79 14.34 40.55
CA GLY A 447 -18.86 13.12 41.37
C GLY A 447 -20.25 12.49 41.49
N TRP A 448 -21.14 12.68 40.51
CA TRP A 448 -22.51 12.16 40.54
C TRP A 448 -22.57 10.65 40.79
N GLN A 449 -23.61 10.27 41.58
CA GLN A 449 -23.93 8.89 41.91
C GLN A 449 -25.31 8.51 41.37
N GLU A 450 -25.65 7.23 41.43
CA GLU A 450 -27.02 6.75 41.12
C GLU A 450 -28.02 7.44 42.05
N ASP A 451 -29.21 7.74 41.51
CA ASP A 451 -30.32 8.49 42.11
C ASP A 451 -30.10 10.01 42.29
N ASP A 452 -28.93 10.54 41.94
CA ASP A 452 -28.71 12.01 41.93
C ASP A 452 -29.68 12.69 40.97
N ARG A 453 -30.28 13.81 41.41
CA ARG A 453 -31.14 14.65 40.60
C ARG A 453 -30.38 15.84 40.06
N LEU A 454 -30.29 15.92 38.73
CA LEU A 454 -29.57 16.95 38.00
C LEU A 454 -30.57 18.01 37.50
N ALA A 455 -30.44 19.25 37.96
CA ALA A 455 -31.22 20.36 37.41
C ALA A 455 -30.77 20.67 35.95
N LEU A 456 -31.71 20.73 35.03
CA LEU A 456 -31.44 21.06 33.65
C LEU A 456 -31.28 22.58 33.46
N LYS A 457 -30.12 23.00 32.99
CA LYS A 457 -29.88 24.41 32.56
C LYS A 457 -30.42 24.68 31.16
N ALA A 458 -30.32 23.67 30.32
CA ALA A 458 -30.80 23.76 28.94
C ALA A 458 -31.15 22.39 28.38
N ALA A 459 -32.11 22.37 27.48
CA ALA A 459 -32.37 21.26 26.60
C ALA A 459 -32.27 21.75 25.15
N SER A 460 -31.78 20.92 24.25
CA SER A 460 -31.68 21.24 22.84
C SER A 460 -31.89 19.99 21.97
N ILE A 461 -32.35 20.22 20.76
CA ILE A 461 -32.45 19.20 19.72
C ILE A 461 -31.54 19.58 18.56
N THR A 462 -30.79 18.64 18.05
CA THR A 462 -29.91 18.84 16.89
C THR A 462 -30.34 17.93 15.74
N GLU A 463 -30.38 18.46 14.54
CA GLU A 463 -30.54 17.71 13.32
C GLU A 463 -29.16 17.32 12.79
N GLY A 464 -28.99 16.05 12.49
CA GLY A 464 -27.79 15.49 11.85
C GLY A 464 -28.17 14.73 10.58
N LYS A 465 -27.18 14.43 9.76
CA LYS A 465 -27.32 13.53 8.62
C LYS A 465 -26.27 12.45 8.71
N THR A 466 -26.67 11.23 8.38
CA THR A 466 -25.72 10.13 8.24
C THR A 466 -24.72 10.45 7.13
N LYS A 467 -23.47 9.99 7.28
CA LYS A 467 -22.39 10.24 6.33
C LYS A 467 -21.89 8.92 5.75
N PRO A 468 -21.53 8.89 4.47
CA PRO A 468 -20.94 7.70 3.88
C PRO A 468 -19.56 7.44 4.50
N LYS A 469 -19.11 6.18 4.43
CA LYS A 469 -17.71 5.89 4.70
C LYS A 469 -16.82 6.72 3.75
N PRO A 470 -15.75 7.36 4.23
CA PRO A 470 -14.88 8.16 3.37
C PRO A 470 -14.20 7.28 2.31
N LEU A 471 -13.84 7.88 1.17
CA LEU A 471 -13.02 7.24 0.17
C LEU A 471 -11.68 6.79 0.80
N HIS A 472 -11.07 5.75 0.25
CA HIS A 472 -9.76 5.33 0.73
C HIS A 472 -8.72 6.43 0.55
N THR A 473 -7.85 6.58 1.55
CA THR A 473 -6.52 7.18 1.45
C THR A 473 -5.50 6.06 1.31
N GLU A 474 -4.24 6.35 1.01
CA GLU A 474 -3.20 5.30 1.01
C GLU A 474 -3.10 4.62 2.38
N ALA A 475 -3.17 5.39 3.47
CA ALA A 475 -3.17 4.85 4.82
C ALA A 475 -4.33 3.86 5.07
N SER A 476 -5.56 4.23 4.69
CA SER A 476 -6.72 3.35 4.88
C SER A 476 -6.73 2.16 3.91
N LEU A 477 -6.17 2.31 2.71
CA LEU A 477 -6.00 1.19 1.77
C LEU A 477 -4.96 0.20 2.27
N LEU A 478 -3.80 0.67 2.76
CA LEU A 478 -2.79 -0.18 3.40
C LEU A 478 -3.38 -0.94 4.60
N SER A 479 -4.24 -0.27 5.41
CA SER A 479 -4.95 -0.95 6.51
C SER A 479 -5.92 -2.01 5.99
N ALA A 480 -6.66 -1.72 4.92
CA ALA A 480 -7.57 -2.69 4.31
C ALA A 480 -6.82 -3.90 3.73
N MET A 481 -5.67 -3.68 3.07
CA MET A 481 -4.81 -4.75 2.57
C MET A 481 -4.26 -5.61 3.72
N GLU A 482 -3.81 -4.98 4.80
CA GLU A 482 -3.26 -5.66 5.99
C GLU A 482 -4.31 -6.51 6.73
N THR A 483 -5.55 -6.01 6.79
CA THR A 483 -6.64 -6.65 7.55
C THR A 483 -7.65 -7.35 6.65
N ALA A 484 -7.31 -7.58 5.41
CA ALA A 484 -8.22 -8.11 4.38
C ALA A 484 -8.87 -9.45 4.76
N GLY A 485 -8.18 -10.27 5.57
CA GLY A 485 -8.71 -11.55 6.06
C GLY A 485 -9.75 -11.44 7.19
N LYS A 486 -9.94 -10.26 7.81
CA LYS A 486 -10.83 -10.15 8.99
C LYS A 486 -12.32 -10.32 8.67
N GLU A 487 -12.71 -10.07 7.43
CA GLU A 487 -14.09 -10.19 6.96
C GLU A 487 -14.40 -11.59 6.42
N ILE A 488 -13.43 -12.50 6.38
CA ILE A 488 -13.59 -13.88 5.92
C ILE A 488 -14.22 -14.71 7.03
N GLU A 489 -15.31 -15.43 6.73
CA GLU A 489 -16.03 -16.27 7.68
C GLU A 489 -15.26 -17.54 8.03
N ASP A 490 -14.51 -18.12 7.09
CA ASP A 490 -13.69 -19.31 7.31
C ASP A 490 -12.47 -19.01 8.23
N ASP A 491 -12.43 -19.69 9.37
CA ASP A 491 -11.40 -19.48 10.40
C ASP A 491 -9.99 -19.87 9.92
N ALA A 492 -9.85 -20.88 9.08
CA ALA A 492 -8.54 -21.32 8.57
C ALA A 492 -7.99 -20.32 7.55
N LEU A 493 -8.84 -19.79 6.65
CA LEU A 493 -8.46 -18.76 5.70
C LEU A 493 -8.19 -17.42 6.41
N ARG A 494 -9.00 -17.09 7.41
CA ARG A 494 -8.78 -15.91 8.26
C ARG A 494 -7.44 -15.97 8.97
N GLN A 495 -7.07 -17.15 9.51
CA GLN A 495 -5.77 -17.36 10.16
C GLN A 495 -4.62 -17.27 9.15
N ALA A 496 -4.74 -17.83 7.95
CA ALA A 496 -3.72 -17.75 6.91
C ALA A 496 -3.43 -16.31 6.46
N LEU A 497 -4.45 -15.44 6.46
CA LEU A 497 -4.30 -14.02 6.12
C LEU A 497 -4.03 -13.11 7.33
N LYS A 498 -4.17 -13.61 8.56
CA LYS A 498 -4.05 -12.80 9.78
C LYS A 498 -2.71 -12.10 9.91
N ASP A 499 -1.66 -12.78 9.51
CA ASP A 499 -0.28 -12.32 9.70
C ASP A 499 0.30 -11.61 8.46
N CYS A 500 -0.29 -11.82 7.27
CA CYS A 500 0.21 -11.23 6.03
C CYS A 500 -0.78 -10.30 5.31
N GLY A 501 -2.09 -10.49 5.44
CA GLY A 501 -3.10 -9.80 4.63
C GLY A 501 -2.93 -10.10 3.14
N ILE A 502 -3.28 -9.15 2.26
CA ILE A 502 -2.94 -9.22 0.83
C ILE A 502 -1.70 -8.37 0.54
N GLY A 503 -0.72 -9.01 -0.12
CA GLY A 503 0.60 -8.42 -0.32
C GLY A 503 1.43 -8.36 0.97
N THR A 504 2.73 -8.44 0.85
CA THR A 504 3.64 -8.29 1.99
C THR A 504 3.88 -6.80 2.29
N PRO A 505 4.34 -6.42 3.48
CA PRO A 505 4.74 -5.05 3.78
C PRO A 505 5.70 -4.47 2.74
N ALA A 506 6.64 -5.28 2.23
CA ALA A 506 7.61 -4.86 1.22
C ALA A 506 7.00 -4.58 -0.16
N THR A 507 5.85 -5.19 -0.50
CA THR A 507 5.25 -5.14 -1.86
C THR A 507 4.03 -4.24 -1.98
N ARG A 508 3.31 -3.94 -0.87
CA ARG A 508 2.06 -3.16 -0.90
C ARG A 508 2.20 -1.80 -1.58
N ALA A 509 3.26 -1.05 -1.26
CA ALA A 509 3.52 0.25 -1.90
C ALA A 509 3.68 0.12 -3.42
N ALA A 510 4.49 -0.84 -3.89
CA ALA A 510 4.71 -1.09 -5.30
C ALA A 510 3.42 -1.53 -6.03
N ILE A 511 2.54 -2.28 -5.37
CA ILE A 511 1.22 -2.69 -5.90
C ILE A 511 0.33 -1.45 -6.08
N ILE A 512 0.23 -0.59 -5.07
CA ILE A 512 -0.53 0.66 -5.13
C ILE A 512 -0.01 1.54 -6.27
N GLU A 513 1.30 1.74 -6.36
CA GLU A 513 1.90 2.53 -7.44
C GLU A 513 1.70 1.89 -8.84
N THR A 514 1.67 0.56 -8.91
CA THR A 514 1.35 -0.13 -10.17
C THR A 514 -0.07 0.18 -10.65
N LEU A 515 -1.04 0.28 -9.74
CA LEU A 515 -2.42 0.68 -10.09
C LEU A 515 -2.47 2.10 -10.65
N PHE A 516 -1.68 3.05 -10.09
CA PHE A 516 -1.54 4.40 -10.64
C PHE A 516 -0.86 4.40 -12.00
N LYS A 517 0.31 3.77 -12.13
CA LYS A 517 1.10 3.69 -13.37
C LYS A 517 0.31 3.07 -14.53
N ARG A 518 -0.59 2.14 -14.24
CA ARG A 518 -1.49 1.50 -15.21
C ARG A 518 -2.77 2.28 -15.48
N GLY A 519 -2.99 3.38 -14.75
CA GLY A 519 -4.13 4.27 -14.92
C GLY A 519 -5.46 3.68 -14.45
N TYR A 520 -5.44 2.83 -13.42
CA TYR A 520 -6.67 2.28 -12.83
C TYR A 520 -7.25 3.16 -11.74
N MET A 521 -6.43 3.94 -11.08
CA MET A 521 -6.86 4.91 -10.08
C MET A 521 -5.98 6.16 -10.12
N GLU A 522 -6.44 7.22 -9.50
CA GLU A 522 -5.75 8.49 -9.37
C GLU A 522 -5.87 9.06 -7.96
N ARG A 523 -4.96 9.97 -7.61
CA ARG A 523 -5.01 10.71 -6.34
C ARG A 523 -5.83 11.98 -6.51
N CYS A 524 -6.93 12.09 -5.78
CA CYS A 524 -7.70 13.32 -5.67
C CYS A 524 -7.50 13.90 -4.27
N LYS A 525 -6.56 14.85 -4.11
CA LYS A 525 -6.04 15.31 -2.81
C LYS A 525 -5.48 14.13 -2.03
N LYS A 526 -6.05 13.79 -0.84
CA LYS A 526 -5.67 12.62 -0.04
C LYS A 526 -6.44 11.35 -0.40
N SER A 527 -7.51 11.46 -1.21
CA SER A 527 -8.39 10.34 -1.54
C SER A 527 -7.94 9.61 -2.80
N LEU A 528 -8.15 8.30 -2.82
CA LEU A 528 -7.95 7.43 -3.96
C LEU A 528 -9.26 7.27 -4.72
N VAL A 529 -9.24 7.58 -6.00
CA VAL A 529 -10.43 7.54 -6.87
C VAL A 529 -10.14 6.61 -8.05
N PRO A 530 -11.00 5.63 -8.34
CA PRO A 530 -10.83 4.80 -9.52
C PRO A 530 -11.11 5.62 -10.79
N THR A 531 -10.33 5.39 -11.84
CA THR A 531 -10.56 5.94 -13.17
C THR A 531 -11.65 5.16 -13.91
N GLU A 532 -12.11 5.66 -15.06
CA GLU A 532 -13.02 4.89 -15.94
C GLU A 532 -12.44 3.52 -16.31
N LYS A 533 -11.12 3.45 -16.58
CA LYS A 533 -10.43 2.19 -16.85
C LYS A 533 -10.46 1.25 -15.67
N GLY A 534 -10.25 1.77 -14.45
CA GLY A 534 -10.34 0.99 -13.21
C GLY A 534 -11.74 0.47 -12.95
N LEU A 535 -12.76 1.30 -13.13
CA LEU A 535 -14.17 0.91 -12.98
C LEU A 535 -14.60 -0.11 -14.04
N ALA A 536 -14.13 0.03 -15.29
CA ALA A 536 -14.38 -0.96 -16.35
C ALA A 536 -13.77 -2.32 -15.98
N LEU A 537 -12.50 -2.35 -15.54
CA LEU A 537 -11.88 -3.58 -15.05
C LEU A 537 -12.68 -4.18 -13.88
N TYR A 538 -13.00 -3.38 -12.87
CA TYR A 538 -13.77 -3.84 -11.71
C TYR A 538 -15.13 -4.40 -12.10
N SER A 539 -15.84 -3.79 -13.05
CA SER A 539 -17.15 -4.28 -13.49
C SER A 539 -17.09 -5.70 -14.06
N VAL A 540 -15.96 -6.06 -14.66
CA VAL A 540 -15.69 -7.40 -15.20
C VAL A 540 -15.34 -8.37 -14.08
N VAL A 541 -14.37 -8.02 -13.25
CA VAL A 541 -13.74 -8.99 -12.33
C VAL A 541 -14.42 -9.09 -10.96
N LYS A 542 -15.35 -8.20 -10.60
CA LYS A 542 -15.93 -8.09 -9.23
C LYS A 542 -16.60 -9.35 -8.70
N THR A 543 -17.04 -10.25 -9.58
CA THR A 543 -17.69 -11.52 -9.24
C THR A 543 -16.76 -12.72 -9.46
N MET A 544 -15.54 -12.49 -9.92
CA MET A 544 -14.55 -13.54 -10.20
C MET A 544 -13.66 -13.75 -8.98
N LEU A 545 -13.19 -14.96 -8.77
CA LEU A 545 -12.28 -15.32 -7.69
C LEU A 545 -11.00 -14.47 -7.66
N ILE A 546 -10.50 -14.01 -8.82
CA ILE A 546 -9.30 -13.16 -8.89
C ILE A 546 -9.46 -11.81 -8.19
N ALA A 547 -10.67 -11.36 -7.95
CA ALA A 547 -10.96 -10.14 -7.20
C ALA A 547 -11.25 -10.41 -5.72
N ASP A 548 -11.41 -11.68 -5.34
CA ASP A 548 -11.70 -12.08 -3.98
C ASP A 548 -10.40 -12.21 -3.15
N VAL A 549 -10.43 -11.66 -1.96
CA VAL A 549 -9.34 -11.80 -0.98
C VAL A 549 -9.20 -13.24 -0.49
N ALA A 550 -10.31 -13.99 -0.39
CA ALA A 550 -10.34 -15.36 0.07
C ALA A 550 -9.42 -16.27 -0.76
N MET A 551 -9.39 -16.09 -2.09
CA MET A 551 -8.48 -16.83 -2.97
C MET A 551 -7.02 -16.66 -2.57
N THR A 552 -6.61 -15.45 -2.19
CA THR A 552 -5.24 -15.24 -1.70
C THR A 552 -4.99 -15.98 -0.41
N GLY A 553 -6.00 -16.04 0.49
CA GLY A 553 -5.93 -16.82 1.72
C GLY A 553 -5.76 -18.31 1.49
N GLU A 554 -6.53 -18.87 0.55
CA GLU A 554 -6.41 -20.29 0.17
C GLU A 554 -5.01 -20.60 -0.36
N TRP A 555 -4.48 -19.79 -1.25
CA TRP A 555 -3.13 -19.99 -1.76
C TRP A 555 -2.06 -19.92 -0.65
N GLU A 556 -2.13 -18.92 0.23
CA GLU A 556 -1.14 -18.81 1.32
C GLU A 556 -1.25 -19.98 2.31
N LYS A 557 -2.46 -20.53 2.54
CA LYS A 557 -2.69 -21.74 3.34
C LYS A 557 -2.04 -22.97 2.69
N GLU A 558 -2.24 -23.16 1.39
CA GLU A 558 -1.64 -24.30 0.68
C GLU A 558 -0.12 -24.16 0.57
N LEU A 559 0.39 -22.95 0.32
CA LEU A 559 1.83 -22.66 0.33
C LEU A 559 2.46 -22.94 1.71
N ALA A 560 1.77 -22.61 2.80
CA ALA A 560 2.22 -22.95 4.15
C ALA A 560 2.22 -24.48 4.41
N ARG A 561 1.30 -25.22 3.80
CA ARG A 561 1.31 -26.71 3.84
C ARG A 561 2.49 -27.31 3.07
N ILE A 562 2.84 -26.72 1.91
CA ILE A 562 4.04 -27.11 1.15
C ILE A 562 5.29 -26.89 2.01
N GLU A 563 5.39 -25.73 2.65
CA GLU A 563 6.53 -25.36 3.51
C GLU A 563 6.72 -26.32 4.70
N ARG A 564 5.63 -26.92 5.20
CA ARG A 564 5.67 -27.93 6.26
C ARG A 564 5.83 -29.37 5.75
N GLY A 565 5.97 -29.58 4.44
CA GLY A 565 6.03 -30.91 3.82
C GLY A 565 4.70 -31.68 3.85
N GLU A 566 3.57 -31.01 4.13
CA GLU A 566 2.24 -31.61 4.23
C GLU A 566 1.52 -31.74 2.88
N LEU A 567 1.95 -30.97 1.89
CA LEU A 567 1.38 -30.93 0.54
C LEU A 567 2.50 -30.96 -0.51
N PRO A 568 2.47 -31.89 -1.47
CA PRO A 568 3.39 -31.86 -2.60
C PRO A 568 3.17 -30.62 -3.48
N ALA A 569 4.23 -29.90 -3.83
CA ALA A 569 4.16 -28.70 -4.67
C ALA A 569 3.50 -28.97 -6.04
N ASP A 570 3.66 -30.16 -6.61
CA ASP A 570 3.04 -30.58 -7.88
C ASP A 570 1.50 -30.67 -7.80
N THR A 571 0.95 -30.99 -6.63
CA THR A 571 -0.51 -31.00 -6.42
C THR A 571 -1.05 -29.58 -6.53
N PHE A 572 -0.46 -28.63 -5.79
CA PHE A 572 -0.82 -27.22 -5.87
C PHE A 572 -0.65 -26.67 -7.30
N ARG A 573 0.44 -27.02 -7.99
CA ARG A 573 0.67 -26.61 -9.37
C ARG A 573 -0.47 -27.05 -10.30
N LYS A 574 -0.94 -28.29 -10.22
CA LYS A 574 -2.06 -28.79 -11.04
C LYS A 574 -3.35 -28.03 -10.78
N GLU A 575 -3.64 -27.69 -9.55
CA GLU A 575 -4.80 -26.88 -9.17
C GLU A 575 -4.70 -25.46 -9.79
N ILE A 576 -3.53 -24.84 -9.72
CA ILE A 576 -3.27 -23.53 -10.34
C ILE A 576 -3.35 -23.58 -11.86
N GLU A 577 -2.88 -24.63 -12.51
CA GLU A 577 -3.01 -24.82 -13.94
C GLU A 577 -4.48 -24.96 -14.36
N ALA A 578 -5.29 -25.71 -13.60
CA ALA A 578 -6.73 -25.83 -13.81
C ALA A 578 -7.41 -24.46 -13.68
N TYR A 579 -7.14 -23.75 -12.59
CA TYR A 579 -7.64 -22.38 -12.38
C TYR A 579 -7.19 -21.41 -13.47
N THR A 580 -5.95 -21.53 -13.94
CA THR A 580 -5.43 -20.70 -15.03
C THR A 580 -6.22 -20.90 -16.33
N ARG A 581 -6.60 -22.16 -16.66
CA ARG A 581 -7.45 -22.46 -17.83
C ARG A 581 -8.85 -21.88 -17.68
N GLU A 582 -9.45 -22.06 -16.51
CA GLU A 582 -10.78 -21.55 -16.17
C GLU A 582 -10.85 -20.03 -16.30
N ILE A 583 -10.00 -19.30 -15.55
CA ILE A 583 -10.02 -17.82 -15.56
C ILE A 583 -9.66 -17.25 -16.92
N THR A 584 -8.78 -17.90 -17.69
CA THR A 584 -8.43 -17.46 -19.04
C THR A 584 -9.63 -17.55 -19.96
N SER A 585 -10.39 -18.66 -19.91
CA SER A 585 -11.62 -18.85 -20.68
C SER A 585 -12.70 -17.82 -20.28
N GLU A 586 -12.89 -17.64 -18.97
CA GLU A 586 -13.84 -16.68 -18.43
C GLU A 586 -13.54 -15.25 -18.89
N LEU A 587 -12.28 -14.80 -18.77
CA LEU A 587 -11.85 -13.47 -19.18
C LEU A 587 -11.91 -13.27 -20.69
N LEU A 588 -11.63 -14.28 -21.50
CA LEU A 588 -11.77 -14.22 -22.96
C LEU A 588 -13.24 -14.08 -23.41
N SER A 589 -14.20 -14.49 -22.57
CA SER A 589 -15.63 -14.37 -22.85
C SER A 589 -16.23 -12.99 -22.47
N CYS A 590 -15.43 -12.11 -21.87
CA CYS A 590 -15.86 -10.81 -21.37
C CYS A 590 -15.87 -9.67 -22.42
N ASP A 591 -15.70 -9.96 -23.70
CA ASP A 591 -15.68 -9.01 -24.81
C ASP A 591 -16.92 -8.09 -24.85
N LYS A 592 -18.09 -8.62 -24.50
CA LYS A 592 -19.35 -7.85 -24.43
C LYS A 592 -19.37 -6.80 -23.32
N LEU A 593 -18.60 -6.98 -22.25
CA LEU A 593 -18.54 -6.05 -21.12
C LEU A 593 -17.65 -4.83 -21.39
N PHE A 594 -16.75 -4.94 -22.37
CA PHE A 594 -15.98 -3.83 -22.92
C PHE A 594 -16.64 -3.22 -24.15
N ALA A 595 -17.98 -3.33 -24.27
CA ALA A 595 -18.71 -2.80 -25.39
C ALA A 595 -18.24 -1.38 -25.70
N ARG A 596 -17.82 -1.16 -26.93
CA ARG A 596 -17.33 0.12 -27.43
C ARG A 596 -18.42 1.15 -27.19
N LYS A 597 -18.07 2.27 -26.55
CA LYS A 597 -19.02 3.35 -26.37
C LYS A 597 -19.20 4.01 -27.73
N ASP A 598 -20.35 3.77 -28.34
CA ASP A 598 -20.71 4.47 -29.58
C ASP A 598 -20.75 5.98 -29.28
N SER A 599 -20.16 6.79 -30.13
CA SER A 599 -20.23 8.23 -29.99
C SER A 599 -21.63 8.77 -30.31
N GLY A 600 -22.46 7.98 -30.97
CA GLY A 600 -23.72 8.41 -31.56
C GLY A 600 -23.53 9.24 -32.84
N CYS A 601 -22.27 9.38 -33.31
CA CYS A 601 -21.97 10.16 -34.52
C CYS A 601 -21.55 9.25 -35.65
N LYS A 602 -22.02 9.52 -36.85
CA LYS A 602 -21.52 8.88 -38.07
C LYS A 602 -20.12 9.38 -38.39
N CYS A 603 -19.36 8.56 -39.12
CA CYS A 603 -18.04 8.95 -39.55
C CYS A 603 -18.12 10.11 -40.54
N PRO A 604 -17.46 11.23 -40.30
CA PRO A 604 -17.52 12.39 -41.20
C PRO A 604 -16.84 12.12 -42.53
N LYS A 605 -15.94 11.12 -42.62
CA LYS A 605 -15.21 10.76 -43.85
C LYS A 605 -16.00 9.84 -44.75
N CYS A 606 -16.56 8.73 -44.25
CA CYS A 606 -17.25 7.74 -45.09
C CYS A 606 -18.78 7.83 -45.00
N GLY A 607 -19.36 8.53 -44.04
CA GLY A 607 -20.80 8.69 -43.87
C GLY A 607 -21.56 7.42 -43.45
N THR A 608 -20.96 6.23 -43.61
CA THR A 608 -21.62 4.93 -43.39
C THR A 608 -21.27 4.31 -42.03
N GLY A 609 -19.99 4.39 -41.58
CA GLY A 609 -19.54 3.84 -40.29
C GLY A 609 -19.92 4.72 -39.10
N SER A 610 -20.01 4.13 -37.92
CA SER A 610 -20.14 4.84 -36.63
C SER A 610 -18.78 5.11 -36.03
N MET A 611 -18.65 6.26 -35.35
CA MET A 611 -17.43 6.61 -34.64
C MET A 611 -17.44 6.04 -33.21
N GLN A 612 -16.51 5.14 -32.92
CA GLN A 612 -16.41 4.43 -31.66
C GLN A 612 -15.33 5.05 -30.78
N PHE A 613 -15.66 5.31 -29.48
CA PHE A 613 -14.70 5.80 -28.51
C PHE A 613 -13.77 4.69 -28.04
N TYR A 614 -12.47 4.92 -28.19
CA TYR A 614 -11.38 4.19 -27.54
C TYR A 614 -10.63 5.15 -26.60
N GLY A 615 -9.98 4.69 -25.59
CA GLY A 615 -9.39 5.55 -24.54
C GLY A 615 -8.59 6.76 -25.08
N LYS A 616 -7.70 6.58 -26.08
CA LYS A 616 -6.85 7.63 -26.63
C LYS A 616 -7.25 8.08 -28.04
N VAL A 617 -8.16 7.38 -28.68
CA VAL A 617 -8.56 7.61 -30.09
C VAL A 617 -10.05 7.33 -30.23
N VAL A 618 -10.69 8.04 -31.15
CA VAL A 618 -12.02 7.72 -31.65
C VAL A 618 -11.84 7.26 -33.07
N ARG A 619 -12.42 6.12 -33.45
CA ARG A 619 -12.17 5.50 -34.75
C ARG A 619 -13.49 5.06 -35.38
N CYS A 620 -13.56 5.19 -36.73
CA CYS A 620 -14.62 4.62 -37.51
C CYS A 620 -14.59 3.09 -37.44
N ASP A 621 -15.76 2.46 -37.24
CA ASP A 621 -15.93 1.00 -37.20
C ASP A 621 -15.96 0.35 -38.60
N ASN A 622 -16.14 1.12 -39.66
CA ASN A 622 -15.98 0.64 -41.01
C ASN A 622 -14.51 0.33 -41.32
N ALA A 623 -14.21 -0.95 -41.53
CA ALA A 623 -12.85 -1.45 -41.75
C ALA A 623 -12.12 -0.81 -42.93
N GLU A 624 -12.86 -0.46 -44.02
CA GLU A 624 -12.29 0.19 -45.18
C GLU A 624 -11.96 1.67 -44.95
N CYS A 625 -12.65 2.33 -44.02
CA CYS A 625 -12.42 3.72 -43.69
C CYS A 625 -11.42 3.91 -42.56
N GLY A 626 -11.70 3.30 -41.41
CA GLY A 626 -10.84 3.28 -40.24
C GLY A 626 -10.39 4.64 -39.69
N LEU A 627 -11.06 5.77 -40.09
CA LEU A 627 -10.65 7.15 -39.72
C LEU A 627 -10.33 7.25 -38.21
N PRO A 628 -9.07 7.59 -37.82
CA PRO A 628 -8.71 7.78 -36.41
C PRO A 628 -8.76 9.26 -36.05
N VAL A 629 -9.36 9.59 -34.91
CA VAL A 629 -9.33 10.91 -34.28
C VAL A 629 -8.67 10.80 -32.93
N PHE A 630 -7.42 11.23 -32.79
CA PHE A 630 -6.68 11.16 -31.55
C PHE A 630 -7.16 12.24 -30.56
N ARG A 631 -7.44 11.85 -29.36
CA ARG A 631 -7.96 12.75 -28.29
C ARG A 631 -6.90 13.68 -27.72
N LEU A 632 -5.62 13.25 -27.67
CA LEU A 632 -4.53 14.07 -27.14
C LEU A 632 -4.04 15.05 -28.22
N LYS A 633 -4.20 16.34 -27.96
CA LYS A 633 -3.76 17.45 -28.82
C LYS A 633 -2.97 18.45 -28.00
N ALA A 634 -1.72 18.71 -28.36
CA ALA A 634 -0.85 19.70 -27.71
C ALA A 634 -0.94 19.65 -26.16
N ASN A 635 -0.70 18.45 -25.60
CA ASN A 635 -0.77 18.15 -24.15
C ASN A 635 -2.15 18.36 -23.48
N ARG A 636 -3.24 18.45 -24.24
CA ARG A 636 -4.62 18.49 -23.76
C ARG A 636 -5.43 17.33 -24.34
N THR A 637 -6.14 16.62 -23.50
CA THR A 637 -7.05 15.56 -23.92
C THR A 637 -8.44 16.14 -24.16
N LEU A 638 -9.00 15.90 -25.34
CA LEU A 638 -10.37 16.30 -25.69
C LEU A 638 -11.39 15.42 -24.96
N THR A 639 -12.44 16.04 -24.43
CA THR A 639 -13.57 15.35 -23.81
C THR A 639 -14.44 14.65 -24.86
N ASP A 640 -15.36 13.77 -24.41
CA ASP A 640 -16.31 13.10 -25.31
C ASP A 640 -17.18 14.12 -26.05
N ASP A 641 -17.63 15.18 -25.37
CA ASP A 641 -18.49 16.23 -25.97
C ASP A 641 -17.71 17.09 -26.96
N GLU A 642 -16.45 17.43 -26.68
CA GLU A 642 -15.59 18.16 -27.62
C GLU A 642 -15.27 17.34 -28.88
N ILE A 643 -15.16 16.02 -28.74
CA ILE A 643 -15.03 15.11 -29.87
C ILE A 643 -16.34 15.03 -30.66
N LYS A 644 -17.50 14.98 -29.98
CA LYS A 644 -18.80 15.00 -30.67
C LYS A 644 -18.99 16.28 -31.47
N ASP A 645 -18.68 17.46 -30.90
CA ASP A 645 -18.70 18.72 -31.62
C ASP A 645 -17.82 18.63 -32.90
N LEU A 646 -16.58 18.10 -32.75
CA LEU A 646 -15.67 17.92 -33.88
C LEU A 646 -16.20 16.97 -34.96
N LEU A 647 -16.84 15.85 -34.54
CA LEU A 647 -17.38 14.85 -35.49
C LEU A 647 -18.65 15.33 -36.21
N THR A 648 -19.48 16.15 -35.53
CA THR A 648 -20.78 16.62 -36.06
C THR A 648 -20.62 17.90 -36.88
N ASP A 649 -19.87 18.87 -36.33
CA ASP A 649 -19.75 20.22 -36.90
C ASP A 649 -18.47 20.41 -37.72
N GLY A 650 -17.57 19.40 -37.71
CA GLY A 650 -16.25 19.48 -38.34
C GLY A 650 -15.24 20.30 -37.53
N HIS A 651 -15.66 20.95 -36.44
CA HIS A 651 -14.80 21.75 -35.56
C HIS A 651 -15.34 21.77 -34.13
N THR A 652 -14.46 22.02 -33.14
CA THR A 652 -14.84 22.26 -31.74
C THR A 652 -15.17 23.74 -31.52
N LYS A 653 -15.74 24.07 -30.35
CA LYS A 653 -15.72 25.43 -29.81
C LYS A 653 -14.27 25.86 -29.50
N LEU A 654 -14.05 27.14 -29.20
CA LEU A 654 -12.74 27.61 -28.76
C LEU A 654 -12.35 26.93 -27.44
N LEU A 655 -11.31 26.12 -27.49
CA LEU A 655 -10.81 25.36 -26.35
C LEU A 655 -9.58 26.06 -25.76
N LYS A 656 -9.48 26.06 -24.42
CA LYS A 656 -8.39 26.68 -23.68
C LYS A 656 -7.40 25.64 -23.16
N GLY A 657 -6.14 26.08 -22.94
CA GLY A 657 -5.17 25.31 -22.18
C GLY A 657 -4.35 24.31 -22.97
N PHE A 658 -4.24 24.44 -24.26
CA PHE A 658 -3.23 23.72 -25.08
C PHE A 658 -1.83 24.23 -24.73
N LYS A 659 -0.82 23.36 -24.85
CA LYS A 659 0.59 23.70 -24.64
C LYS A 659 1.40 23.45 -25.90
N SER A 660 2.10 24.49 -26.38
CA SER A 660 3.04 24.37 -27.51
C SER A 660 4.22 23.46 -27.17
N LYS A 661 5.00 23.05 -28.15
CA LYS A 661 6.27 22.29 -27.94
C LYS A 661 7.26 23.02 -27.02
N GLN A 662 7.14 24.37 -26.93
CA GLN A 662 7.94 25.22 -26.04
C GLN A 662 7.29 25.46 -24.65
N GLY A 663 6.19 24.75 -24.32
CA GLY A 663 5.49 24.89 -23.04
C GLY A 663 4.56 26.09 -22.90
N LYS A 664 4.44 26.97 -23.90
CA LYS A 664 3.55 28.15 -23.86
C LYS A 664 2.11 27.70 -24.03
N SER A 665 1.21 28.21 -23.16
CA SER A 665 -0.23 27.97 -23.27
C SER A 665 -0.84 28.78 -24.41
N PHE A 666 -1.81 28.17 -25.13
CA PHE A 666 -2.59 28.84 -26.17
C PHE A 666 -4.01 28.28 -26.21
N ASP A 667 -4.92 29.05 -26.80
CA ASP A 667 -6.31 28.71 -27.01
C ASP A 667 -6.54 28.56 -28.52
N ALA A 668 -7.28 27.53 -28.91
CA ALA A 668 -7.55 27.27 -30.34
C ALA A 668 -8.85 26.47 -30.51
N VAL A 669 -9.42 26.52 -31.68
CA VAL A 669 -10.43 25.58 -32.17
C VAL A 669 -9.72 24.40 -32.85
N VAL A 670 -10.17 23.19 -32.55
CA VAL A 670 -9.70 21.98 -33.29
C VAL A 670 -10.69 21.74 -34.42
N ALA A 671 -10.21 21.64 -35.64
CA ALA A 671 -11.04 21.40 -36.82
C ALA A 671 -10.44 20.31 -37.69
N PHE A 672 -11.25 19.68 -38.54
CA PHE A 672 -10.77 18.82 -39.62
C PHE A 672 -10.25 19.67 -40.80
N ASP A 673 -9.17 19.20 -41.39
CA ASP A 673 -8.73 19.67 -42.71
C ASP A 673 -9.43 18.87 -43.86
N GLY A 674 -9.08 19.16 -45.11
CA GLY A 674 -9.67 18.49 -46.30
C GLY A 674 -9.48 17.00 -46.36
N ASP A 675 -8.47 16.46 -45.62
CA ASP A 675 -8.15 15.03 -45.54
C ASP A 675 -8.65 14.37 -44.25
N TYR A 676 -9.48 15.07 -43.48
CA TYR A 676 -9.98 14.67 -42.16
C TYR A 676 -8.89 14.51 -41.07
N ASN A 677 -7.71 15.14 -41.26
CA ASN A 677 -6.77 15.28 -40.17
C ASN A 677 -7.17 16.44 -39.27
N THR A 678 -6.82 16.38 -38.02
CA THR A 678 -7.15 17.44 -37.08
C THR A 678 -6.09 18.53 -37.03
N THR A 679 -6.51 19.79 -37.20
CA THR A 679 -5.66 20.98 -37.20
C THR A 679 -6.14 22.00 -36.15
N PHE A 680 -5.29 23.01 -35.83
CA PHE A 680 -5.66 24.10 -34.95
C PHE A 680 -6.02 25.35 -35.79
N VAL A 681 -7.20 25.89 -35.50
CA VAL A 681 -7.64 27.19 -36.02
C VAL A 681 -7.57 28.22 -34.89
N PHE A 682 -6.81 29.26 -35.10
CA PHE A 682 -6.61 30.30 -34.09
C PHE A 682 -7.62 31.44 -34.30
N PRO A 683 -8.21 32.02 -33.22
CA PRO A 683 -9.09 33.17 -33.36
C PRO A 683 -8.31 34.37 -33.87
N GLU A 684 -8.95 35.17 -34.76
CA GLU A 684 -8.36 36.40 -35.26
C GLU A 684 -7.99 37.37 -34.10
N ARG A 685 -6.74 37.81 -34.09
CA ARG A 685 -6.28 38.79 -33.14
C ARG A 685 -6.98 40.11 -33.41
N LYS A 686 -7.90 40.54 -32.56
CA LYS A 686 -8.39 41.92 -32.56
C LYS A 686 -7.20 42.88 -32.34
N THR A 687 -6.73 43.51 -33.38
CA THR A 687 -5.73 44.58 -33.31
C THR A 687 -6.35 45.77 -32.60
N THR A 688 -6.08 45.96 -31.33
CA THR A 688 -6.35 47.21 -30.64
C THR A 688 -5.39 48.25 -31.18
N LYS A 689 -5.91 49.16 -32.05
CA LYS A 689 -5.21 50.41 -32.45
C LYS A 689 -4.91 51.20 -31.18
N LYS A 690 -3.66 51.27 -30.79
CA LYS A 690 -3.19 52.23 -29.81
C LYS A 690 -3.32 53.62 -30.42
N PHE A 691 -4.27 54.43 -29.95
CA PHE A 691 -4.32 55.86 -30.20
C PHE A 691 -3.12 56.52 -29.51
N SER A 692 -2.11 56.91 -30.29
CA SER A 692 -1.02 57.75 -29.81
C SER A 692 -1.52 59.18 -29.78
N GLY A 693 -2.08 59.63 -28.65
CA GLY A 693 -2.35 61.04 -28.40
C GLY A 693 -1.04 61.76 -28.00
N ARG A 694 -0.39 62.42 -28.96
CA ARG A 694 0.57 63.49 -28.65
C ARG A 694 -0.22 64.66 -28.05
N LYS A 695 0.07 65.03 -26.82
CA LYS A 695 -0.18 66.37 -26.30
C LYS A 695 1.11 67.16 -26.25
N LYS A 696 1.03 68.38 -26.77
CA LYS A 696 2.04 69.43 -26.70
C LYS A 696 2.35 69.87 -25.26
#